data_1fcbcfb3c2dac3555fe5eb30df3355cc
#
_entry.id   1fcbcfb3c2dac3555fe5eb30df3355cc
#
_cell.length_a   1.000
_cell.length_b   1.000
_cell.length_c   1.000
_cell.angle_alpha   90.00
_cell.angle_beta   90.00
_cell.angle_gamma   90.00
#
_symmetry.space_group_name_H-M   'P 1'
#
loop_
_entity.id
_entity.type
_entity.pdbx_description
1 polymer ?
#
loop_
_entity_poly.entity_id
_entity_poly.type
_entity_poly.pdbx_seq_one_letter_code
_entity_poly.pdbx_strand_id
1 'polypeptide(L)'
;MSFNVKEVAQLLKQAKENEKPYVFFTGAGCSVRADVPTATELIQEICKKFPIQVKNIDPKKDKFNYGKYMSALDKSERRELLKPHIIDNKKINWAHIALACLMQSGYIQRVLTFNFDSILSRACNLLGLHPSIYDFATANPHLYHLINDPSIVHLHGQGTGFVQLNTQEETLKHTEQLGDFIASTLNSNPSLFIGYSGNADEFFPLLEKKYSEQHRLIWTGRKENIDQIEAESVKGFLKKNNNLTHYIGGIDADDFLIQLAKELDCFPPQLFLNPYNFLEKQLQVIQPYPLDDGLDMLSNLSKYLKRRSKNSLTNILYTSFIHKYPSKDSTQHLTVDEIDDVMWAYDKQAWLLHSTKKAKQCFALYEKALNIEPNHFGCLHNYGLALWNQGEELKDAKLISHSLEKYTKALDVNNEDSGLLQNYAHALNSLGELEKSKDNYHKAWEIYMKLLDIDEDTDILGNYCHSLLSYANTFNDSNIYEKSKYYLELYIEKNQDDPSALVNYGFTLYKLATFNTDMQKYQDCLIILEKLIKLGQSDNFITKLYVNTLIRIASLNNDEKFYEKAFEHLTTLIKDDPYATYDLACYYSVRKRFELAKKYLLDCELNGYLPKSGHNHLVNDEDLSNLKNEQWFTELLERLKAKEQESKVA
;
A
#
# COMPACT_ATOMS: atom_id res chain seq x y z
N MET A 1 -36.03 26.05 -10.87
CA MET A 1 -36.18 24.66 -10.41
C MET A 1 -34.83 23.99 -10.55
N SER A 2 -34.36 23.28 -9.55
CA SER A 2 -33.14 22.49 -9.64
C SER A 2 -33.49 21.11 -10.21
N PHE A 3 -32.80 20.63 -11.21
CA PHE A 3 -32.96 19.26 -11.73
C PHE A 3 -32.36 18.26 -10.76
N ASN A 4 -33.00 17.09 -10.65
CA ASN A 4 -32.41 15.91 -10.06
C ASN A 4 -31.73 15.03 -11.13
N VAL A 5 -30.98 14.01 -10.71
CA VAL A 5 -30.22 13.14 -11.64
C VAL A 5 -31.12 12.45 -12.67
N LYS A 6 -32.35 12.03 -12.28
CA LYS A 6 -33.31 11.37 -13.18
C LYS A 6 -33.80 12.32 -14.28
N GLU A 7 -34.06 13.57 -13.92
CA GLU A 7 -34.46 14.59 -14.89
C GLU A 7 -33.33 14.92 -15.87
N VAL A 8 -32.08 14.98 -15.38
CA VAL A 8 -30.90 15.13 -16.24
C VAL A 8 -30.77 13.93 -17.18
N ALA A 9 -30.96 12.71 -16.70
CA ALA A 9 -30.93 11.50 -17.54
C ALA A 9 -32.00 11.57 -18.66
N GLN A 10 -33.21 12.01 -18.34
CA GLN A 10 -34.28 12.22 -19.37
C GLN A 10 -33.88 13.26 -20.40
N LEU A 11 -33.25 14.37 -19.98
CA LEU A 11 -32.77 15.39 -20.91
C LEU A 11 -31.68 14.86 -21.83
N LEU A 12 -30.76 14.00 -21.32
CA LEU A 12 -29.74 13.37 -22.16
C LEU A 12 -30.36 12.36 -23.16
N LYS A 13 -31.37 11.59 -22.76
CA LYS A 13 -32.12 10.69 -23.64
C LYS A 13 -32.76 11.46 -24.77
N GLN A 14 -33.53 12.51 -24.48
CA GLN A 14 -34.17 13.35 -25.46
C GLN A 14 -33.18 14.02 -26.44
N ALA A 15 -32.04 14.51 -25.90
CA ALA A 15 -31.01 15.15 -26.70
C ALA A 15 -30.37 14.15 -27.68
N LYS A 16 -30.12 12.93 -27.25
CA LYS A 16 -29.60 11.84 -28.09
C LYS A 16 -30.61 11.47 -29.19
N GLU A 17 -31.89 11.31 -28.86
CA GLU A 17 -32.97 10.99 -29.79
C GLU A 17 -33.13 12.11 -30.89
N ASN A 18 -32.86 13.36 -30.51
CA ASN A 18 -32.88 14.51 -31.43
C ASN A 18 -31.54 14.72 -32.18
N GLU A 19 -30.62 13.74 -32.13
CA GLU A 19 -29.30 13.81 -32.77
C GLU A 19 -28.44 15.02 -32.33
N LYS A 20 -28.69 15.54 -31.12
CA LYS A 20 -27.96 16.64 -30.47
C LYS A 20 -27.50 16.24 -29.08
N PRO A 21 -26.66 15.20 -28.96
CA PRO A 21 -26.16 14.73 -27.65
C PRO A 21 -25.42 15.84 -26.91
N TYR A 22 -25.40 15.71 -25.58
CA TYR A 22 -24.76 16.71 -24.72
C TYR A 22 -23.26 16.83 -24.98
N VAL A 23 -22.75 18.04 -24.82
CA VAL A 23 -21.31 18.31 -24.67
C VAL A 23 -21.01 18.57 -23.20
N PHE A 24 -20.01 17.85 -22.65
CA PHE A 24 -19.62 18.02 -21.27
C PHE A 24 -18.35 18.84 -21.14
N PHE A 25 -18.34 19.76 -20.17
CA PHE A 25 -17.18 20.54 -19.77
C PHE A 25 -16.71 20.00 -18.40
N THR A 26 -15.48 19.49 -18.34
CA THR A 26 -14.93 18.86 -17.12
C THR A 26 -13.77 19.64 -16.57
N GLY A 27 -13.74 19.82 -15.26
CA GLY A 27 -12.65 20.47 -14.53
C GLY A 27 -12.01 19.58 -13.50
N ALA A 28 -11.07 20.14 -12.74
CA ALA A 28 -10.24 19.42 -11.76
C ALA A 28 -11.04 18.61 -10.73
N GLY A 29 -12.26 19.03 -10.40
CA GLY A 29 -13.17 18.31 -9.49
C GLY A 29 -13.50 16.89 -9.94
N CYS A 30 -13.42 16.57 -11.25
CA CYS A 30 -13.62 15.22 -11.78
C CYS A 30 -12.44 14.28 -11.49
N SER A 31 -11.24 14.82 -11.25
CA SER A 31 -9.99 14.03 -11.12
C SER A 31 -9.50 13.87 -9.67
N VAL A 32 -10.17 14.51 -8.70
CA VAL A 32 -9.75 14.52 -7.28
C VAL A 32 -9.63 13.12 -6.70
N ARG A 33 -10.59 12.24 -6.96
CA ARG A 33 -10.55 10.85 -6.46
C ARG A 33 -9.54 9.96 -7.21
N ALA A 34 -8.90 10.49 -8.26
CA ALA A 34 -7.73 9.88 -8.90
C ALA A 34 -6.40 10.48 -8.40
N ASP A 35 -6.41 11.16 -7.26
CA ASP A 35 -5.26 11.84 -6.65
C ASP A 35 -4.65 12.94 -7.53
N VAL A 36 -5.46 13.61 -8.36
CA VAL A 36 -5.06 14.83 -9.05
C VAL A 36 -5.53 16.02 -8.20
N PRO A 37 -4.60 16.85 -7.74
CA PRO A 37 -4.92 17.95 -6.83
C PRO A 37 -5.75 19.03 -7.56
N THR A 38 -6.59 19.70 -6.80
CA THR A 38 -7.28 20.92 -7.24
C THR A 38 -6.31 22.09 -7.36
N ALA A 39 -6.73 23.16 -8.04
CA ALA A 39 -5.94 24.39 -8.14
C ALA A 39 -5.55 24.94 -6.73
N THR A 40 -6.44 24.84 -5.75
CA THR A 40 -6.18 25.29 -4.39
C THR A 40 -5.13 24.44 -3.69
N GLU A 41 -5.16 23.13 -3.86
CA GLU A 41 -4.17 22.20 -3.32
C GLU A 41 -2.80 22.39 -3.98
N LEU A 42 -2.77 22.62 -5.31
CA LEU A 42 -1.53 22.98 -6.01
C LEU A 42 -0.94 24.31 -5.52
N ILE A 43 -1.76 25.33 -5.24
CA ILE A 43 -1.28 26.57 -4.61
C ILE A 43 -0.60 26.30 -3.27
N GLN A 44 -1.18 25.44 -2.43
CA GLN A 44 -0.58 25.05 -1.15
C GLN A 44 0.76 24.32 -1.34
N GLU A 45 0.82 23.42 -2.33
CA GLU A 45 2.07 22.71 -2.66
C GLU A 45 3.14 23.68 -3.19
N ILE A 46 2.78 24.63 -4.06
CA ILE A 46 3.67 25.69 -4.56
C ILE A 46 4.24 26.50 -3.40
N CYS A 47 3.40 26.95 -2.48
CA CYS A 47 3.85 27.71 -1.31
C CYS A 47 4.83 26.95 -0.43
N LYS A 48 4.65 25.62 -0.32
CA LYS A 48 5.53 24.74 0.45
C LYS A 48 6.84 24.44 -0.27
N LYS A 49 6.80 24.17 -1.58
CA LYS A 49 7.92 23.69 -2.38
C LYS A 49 8.78 24.83 -2.92
N PHE A 50 8.17 25.98 -3.23
CA PHE A 50 8.79 27.14 -3.87
C PHE A 50 8.56 28.45 -3.08
N PRO A 51 8.86 28.51 -1.77
CA PRO A 51 8.53 29.67 -0.92
C PRO A 51 9.22 30.96 -1.34
N ILE A 52 10.40 30.87 -1.97
CA ILE A 52 11.18 32.03 -2.42
C ILE A 52 10.52 32.68 -3.65
N GLN A 53 10.06 31.87 -4.60
CA GLN A 53 9.44 32.32 -5.85
C GLN A 53 8.13 33.06 -5.60
N VAL A 54 7.36 32.61 -4.60
CA VAL A 54 6.02 33.15 -4.30
C VAL A 54 6.01 34.17 -3.15
N LYS A 55 7.17 34.57 -2.61
CA LYS A 55 7.26 35.48 -1.45
C LYS A 55 6.54 36.82 -1.61
N ASN A 56 6.34 37.28 -2.84
CA ASN A 56 5.68 38.55 -3.17
C ASN A 56 4.19 38.42 -3.46
N ILE A 57 3.62 37.18 -3.37
CA ILE A 57 2.20 36.95 -3.58
C ILE A 57 1.49 37.05 -2.22
N ASP A 58 0.43 37.85 -2.15
CA ASP A 58 -0.38 37.96 -0.95
C ASP A 58 -1.34 36.76 -0.82
N PRO A 59 -1.12 35.85 0.15
CA PRO A 59 -1.96 34.64 0.25
C PRO A 59 -3.40 34.93 0.72
N LYS A 60 -3.71 36.12 1.21
CA LYS A 60 -5.08 36.49 1.57
C LYS A 60 -5.82 37.04 0.34
N LYS A 61 -5.18 37.89 -0.44
CA LYS A 61 -5.75 38.52 -1.62
C LYS A 61 -5.83 37.58 -2.81
N ASP A 62 -4.79 36.75 -3.01
CA ASP A 62 -4.60 35.91 -4.18
C ASP A 62 -4.88 34.42 -3.87
N LYS A 63 -5.66 34.11 -2.84
CA LYS A 63 -5.91 32.76 -2.30
C LYS A 63 -6.32 31.72 -3.36
N PHE A 64 -7.02 32.15 -4.41
CA PHE A 64 -7.55 31.30 -5.46
C PHE A 64 -6.94 31.57 -6.85
N ASN A 65 -5.96 32.47 -6.93
CA ASN A 65 -5.37 32.85 -8.21
C ASN A 65 -4.23 31.90 -8.62
N TYR A 66 -4.59 30.68 -9.04
CA TYR A 66 -3.65 29.67 -9.51
C TYR A 66 -2.68 30.17 -10.58
N GLY A 67 -3.18 30.91 -11.58
CA GLY A 67 -2.37 31.46 -12.68
C GLY A 67 -1.25 32.38 -12.19
N LYS A 68 -1.48 33.19 -11.15
CA LYS A 68 -0.48 34.04 -10.53
C LYS A 68 0.63 33.27 -9.84
N TYR A 69 0.28 32.21 -9.11
CA TYR A 69 1.25 31.31 -8.47
C TYR A 69 2.09 30.58 -9.51
N MET A 70 1.45 30.05 -10.57
CA MET A 70 2.15 29.39 -11.66
C MET A 70 3.06 30.36 -12.44
N SER A 71 2.67 31.64 -12.58
CA SER A 71 3.50 32.66 -13.23
C SER A 71 4.79 32.99 -12.45
N ALA A 72 4.81 32.72 -11.16
CA ALA A 72 6.01 32.92 -10.33
C ALA A 72 7.06 31.80 -10.50
N LEU A 73 6.67 30.67 -11.10
CA LEU A 73 7.54 29.53 -11.37
C LEU A 73 8.06 29.57 -12.82
N ASP A 74 9.29 29.11 -13.04
CA ASP A 74 9.78 28.87 -14.37
C ASP A 74 9.15 27.60 -15.01
N LYS A 75 9.38 27.39 -16.32
CA LYS A 75 8.80 26.26 -17.06
C LYS A 75 9.24 24.90 -16.50
N SER A 76 10.45 24.76 -16.01
CA SER A 76 10.98 23.51 -15.44
C SER A 76 10.32 23.22 -14.08
N GLU A 77 10.22 24.23 -13.22
CA GLU A 77 9.57 24.14 -11.92
C GLU A 77 8.09 23.78 -12.04
N ARG A 78 7.37 24.39 -13.00
CA ARG A 78 5.96 24.04 -13.30
C ARG A 78 5.82 22.57 -13.71
N ARG A 79 6.70 22.13 -14.62
CA ARG A 79 6.67 20.73 -15.10
C ARG A 79 7.01 19.74 -13.99
N GLU A 80 7.98 20.04 -13.15
CA GLU A 80 8.35 19.24 -12.00
C GLU A 80 7.22 19.15 -10.98
N LEU A 81 6.52 20.25 -10.72
CA LEU A 81 5.33 20.30 -9.87
C LEU A 81 4.22 19.39 -10.38
N LEU A 82 3.89 19.48 -11.68
CA LEU A 82 2.74 18.78 -12.26
C LEU A 82 3.02 17.31 -12.59
N LYS A 83 4.29 16.94 -12.82
CA LYS A 83 4.67 15.59 -13.26
C LYS A 83 4.14 14.46 -12.37
N PRO A 84 4.28 14.48 -11.02
CA PRO A 84 3.79 13.40 -10.16
C PRO A 84 2.27 13.19 -10.27
N HIS A 85 1.52 14.28 -10.44
CA HIS A 85 0.07 14.26 -10.40
C HIS A 85 -0.56 13.92 -11.76
N ILE A 86 0.08 14.30 -12.86
CA ILE A 86 -0.49 14.23 -14.21
C ILE A 86 0.18 13.16 -15.06
N ILE A 87 1.52 13.11 -15.06
CA ILE A 87 2.28 12.20 -15.93
C ILE A 87 2.50 10.84 -15.27
N ASP A 88 2.99 10.85 -14.03
CA ASP A 88 3.36 9.63 -13.29
C ASP A 88 2.15 8.96 -12.63
N ASN A 89 1.06 9.70 -12.43
CA ASN A 89 -0.18 9.17 -11.86
C ASN A 89 -0.88 8.21 -12.83
N LYS A 90 -1.08 6.95 -12.39
CA LYS A 90 -1.74 5.91 -13.19
C LYS A 90 -3.17 5.60 -12.73
N LYS A 91 -3.70 6.32 -11.73
CA LYS A 91 -5.03 6.07 -11.19
C LYS A 91 -6.12 6.53 -12.16
N ILE A 92 -7.24 5.83 -12.10
CA ILE A 92 -8.48 6.17 -12.81
C ILE A 92 -9.59 6.13 -11.75
N ASN A 93 -10.45 7.14 -11.71
CA ASN A 93 -11.58 7.17 -10.81
C ASN A 93 -12.90 6.90 -11.54
N TRP A 94 -13.94 6.69 -10.76
CA TRP A 94 -15.23 6.30 -11.27
C TRP A 94 -15.94 7.38 -12.08
N ALA A 95 -15.69 8.66 -11.81
CA ALA A 95 -16.21 9.75 -12.65
C ALA A 95 -15.82 9.55 -14.11
N HIS A 96 -14.56 9.23 -14.37
CA HIS A 96 -14.06 9.04 -15.74
C HIS A 96 -14.53 7.72 -16.36
N ILE A 97 -14.70 6.65 -15.57
CA ILE A 97 -15.33 5.42 -16.07
C ILE A 97 -16.78 5.69 -16.46
N ALA A 98 -17.55 6.41 -15.64
CA ALA A 98 -18.93 6.77 -15.96
C ALA A 98 -19.03 7.68 -17.20
N LEU A 99 -18.14 8.67 -17.33
CA LEU A 99 -18.04 9.51 -18.54
C LEU A 99 -17.76 8.66 -19.78
N ALA A 100 -16.83 7.73 -19.71
CA ALA A 100 -16.52 6.83 -20.83
C ALA A 100 -17.72 5.95 -21.19
N CYS A 101 -18.51 5.47 -20.21
CA CYS A 101 -19.76 4.73 -20.45
C CYS A 101 -20.79 5.60 -21.17
N LEU A 102 -20.97 6.85 -20.74
CA LEU A 102 -21.89 7.81 -21.34
C LEU A 102 -21.49 8.16 -22.78
N MET A 103 -20.17 8.31 -23.04
CA MET A 103 -19.63 8.51 -24.38
C MET A 103 -19.84 7.26 -25.26
N GLN A 104 -19.51 6.09 -24.77
CA GLN A 104 -19.67 4.81 -25.49
C GLN A 104 -21.13 4.55 -25.87
N SER A 105 -22.06 4.96 -24.99
CA SER A 105 -23.50 4.83 -25.22
C SER A 105 -24.09 5.99 -26.03
N GLY A 106 -23.28 6.96 -26.49
CA GLY A 106 -23.71 8.06 -27.35
C GLY A 106 -24.59 9.14 -26.69
N TYR A 107 -24.60 9.20 -25.34
CA TYR A 107 -25.28 10.31 -24.63
C TYR A 107 -24.43 11.57 -24.57
N ILE A 108 -23.11 11.42 -24.67
CA ILE A 108 -22.14 12.49 -24.79
C ILE A 108 -21.35 12.28 -26.07
N GLN A 109 -21.32 13.27 -26.91
CA GLN A 109 -20.50 13.18 -28.12
C GLN A 109 -19.12 13.80 -27.94
N ARG A 110 -19.00 14.82 -27.06
CA ARG A 110 -17.76 15.58 -26.89
C ARG A 110 -17.55 15.93 -25.42
N VAL A 111 -16.32 15.76 -24.94
CA VAL A 111 -15.88 16.26 -23.63
C VAL A 111 -14.80 17.30 -23.85
N LEU A 112 -15.06 18.53 -23.39
CA LEU A 112 -14.10 19.62 -23.34
C LEU A 112 -13.52 19.64 -21.92
N THR A 113 -12.22 19.48 -21.80
CA THR A 113 -11.57 19.42 -20.47
C THR A 113 -10.59 20.55 -20.26
N PHE A 114 -10.66 21.14 -19.07
CA PHE A 114 -9.66 22.09 -18.56
C PHE A 114 -8.46 21.38 -17.92
N ASN A 115 -8.58 20.06 -17.72
CA ASN A 115 -7.56 19.25 -17.06
C ASN A 115 -6.43 18.89 -18.02
N PHE A 116 -5.22 18.84 -17.47
CA PHE A 116 -4.04 18.36 -18.20
C PHE A 116 -3.88 16.84 -18.16
N ASP A 117 -4.62 16.14 -17.29
CA ASP A 117 -4.51 14.71 -17.12
C ASP A 117 -5.11 13.91 -18.31
N SER A 118 -4.65 12.67 -18.46
CA SER A 118 -5.13 11.73 -19.47
C SER A 118 -6.11 10.70 -18.92
N ILE A 119 -6.75 10.96 -17.78
CA ILE A 119 -7.56 9.96 -17.07
C ILE A 119 -8.74 9.52 -17.92
N LEU A 120 -9.46 10.47 -18.54
CA LEU A 120 -10.61 10.14 -19.38
C LEU A 120 -10.22 9.30 -20.60
N SER A 121 -9.15 9.65 -21.30
CA SER A 121 -8.69 8.87 -22.46
C SER A 121 -8.26 7.45 -22.04
N ARG A 122 -7.63 7.29 -20.89
CA ARG A 122 -7.29 5.98 -20.33
C ARG A 122 -8.54 5.19 -19.93
N ALA A 123 -9.54 5.86 -19.34
CA ALA A 123 -10.82 5.24 -19.02
C ALA A 123 -11.56 4.75 -20.27
N CYS A 124 -11.58 5.57 -21.33
CA CYS A 124 -12.13 5.19 -22.63
C CYS A 124 -11.40 3.97 -23.21
N ASN A 125 -10.07 4.00 -23.26
CA ASN A 125 -9.26 2.88 -23.76
C ASN A 125 -9.49 1.59 -22.96
N LEU A 126 -9.65 1.71 -21.64
CA LEU A 126 -9.97 0.57 -20.78
C LEU A 126 -11.31 -0.11 -21.15
N LEU A 127 -12.27 0.68 -21.63
CA LEU A 127 -13.58 0.19 -22.08
C LEU A 127 -13.64 -0.15 -23.59
N GLY A 128 -12.50 -0.09 -24.30
CA GLY A 128 -12.43 -0.33 -25.74
C GLY A 128 -13.04 0.80 -26.57
N LEU A 129 -13.18 1.99 -26.03
CA LEU A 129 -13.58 3.20 -26.74
C LEU A 129 -12.34 4.05 -27.05
N HIS A 130 -12.17 4.45 -28.31
CA HIS A 130 -11.04 5.22 -28.79
C HIS A 130 -11.52 6.57 -29.37
N PRO A 131 -11.86 7.56 -28.52
CA PRO A 131 -12.29 8.87 -28.99
C PRO A 131 -11.16 9.63 -29.67
N SER A 132 -11.46 10.50 -30.59
CA SER A 132 -10.50 11.44 -31.16
C SER A 132 -10.04 12.41 -30.06
N ILE A 133 -8.73 12.66 -29.96
CA ILE A 133 -8.17 13.54 -28.93
C ILE A 133 -7.56 14.77 -29.61
N TYR A 134 -8.00 15.94 -29.18
CA TYR A 134 -7.52 17.23 -29.70
C TYR A 134 -6.89 18.03 -28.53
N ASP A 135 -5.73 18.60 -28.84
CA ASP A 135 -5.03 19.52 -27.94
C ASP A 135 -5.06 20.92 -28.52
N PHE A 136 -5.99 21.75 -28.04
CA PHE A 136 -6.17 23.10 -28.56
C PHE A 136 -5.15 24.12 -28.05
N ALA A 137 -4.30 23.75 -27.09
CA ALA A 137 -3.14 24.58 -26.76
C ALA A 137 -2.08 24.58 -27.89
N THR A 138 -2.10 23.56 -28.75
CA THR A 138 -1.15 23.42 -29.88
C THR A 138 -1.81 23.42 -31.24
N ALA A 139 -3.07 22.99 -31.35
CA ALA A 139 -3.83 22.99 -32.58
C ALA A 139 -4.44 24.37 -32.88
N ASN A 140 -4.70 24.65 -34.15
CA ASN A 140 -5.42 25.87 -34.55
C ASN A 140 -6.92 25.73 -34.20
N PRO A 141 -7.46 26.47 -33.22
CA PRO A 141 -8.86 26.35 -32.82
C PRO A 141 -9.88 26.66 -33.91
N HIS A 142 -9.51 27.42 -34.97
CA HIS A 142 -10.39 27.69 -36.10
C HIS A 142 -10.73 26.46 -36.94
N LEU A 143 -9.98 25.36 -36.78
CA LEU A 143 -10.25 24.07 -37.42
C LEU A 143 -11.29 23.22 -36.68
N TYR A 144 -12.00 23.76 -35.70
CA TYR A 144 -12.98 23.04 -34.87
C TYR A 144 -14.06 22.30 -35.66
N HIS A 145 -14.38 22.76 -36.89
CA HIS A 145 -15.32 22.11 -37.79
C HIS A 145 -14.82 20.73 -38.30
N LEU A 146 -13.55 20.41 -38.13
CA LEU A 146 -12.95 19.12 -38.47
C LEU A 146 -12.92 18.13 -37.32
N ILE A 147 -13.47 18.48 -36.16
CA ILE A 147 -13.53 17.56 -34.98
C ILE A 147 -14.43 16.38 -35.35
N ASN A 148 -13.89 15.18 -35.22
CA ASN A 148 -14.62 13.92 -35.32
C ASN A 148 -15.03 13.43 -33.93
N ASP A 149 -16.30 13.29 -33.70
CA ASP A 149 -16.89 12.77 -32.50
C ASP A 149 -17.06 11.22 -32.56
N PRO A 150 -16.99 10.49 -31.46
CA PRO A 150 -16.80 11.00 -30.08
C PRO A 150 -15.38 11.58 -29.89
N SER A 151 -15.29 12.68 -29.16
CA SER A 151 -14.01 13.38 -28.99
C SER A 151 -13.76 13.89 -27.57
N ILE A 152 -12.46 14.00 -27.24
CA ILE A 152 -11.95 14.68 -26.04
C ILE A 152 -11.10 15.84 -26.47
N VAL A 153 -11.45 17.06 -26.04
CA VAL A 153 -10.76 18.30 -26.40
C VAL A 153 -10.13 18.91 -25.17
N HIS A 154 -8.80 18.92 -25.11
CA HIS A 154 -8.05 19.63 -24.08
C HIS A 154 -7.95 21.11 -24.42
N LEU A 155 -8.60 21.93 -23.59
CA LEU A 155 -8.66 23.38 -23.83
C LEU A 155 -7.35 24.08 -23.43
N HIS A 156 -6.66 23.61 -22.40
CA HIS A 156 -5.46 24.23 -21.87
C HIS A 156 -4.17 23.40 -22.10
N GLY A 157 -4.27 22.35 -22.92
CA GLY A 157 -3.16 21.44 -23.18
C GLY A 157 -3.21 20.13 -22.40
N GLN A 158 -2.26 19.26 -22.68
CA GLN A 158 -2.13 17.94 -22.06
C GLN A 158 -0.85 17.85 -21.25
N GLY A 159 -0.84 16.99 -20.22
CA GLY A 159 0.33 16.75 -19.37
C GLY A 159 1.54 16.24 -20.14
N THR A 160 1.32 15.46 -21.19
CA THR A 160 2.35 14.94 -22.10
C THR A 160 2.52 15.81 -23.36
N GLY A 161 1.72 16.88 -23.52
CA GLY A 161 1.76 17.80 -24.64
C GLY A 161 2.98 18.73 -24.62
N PHE A 162 3.20 19.40 -25.76
CA PHE A 162 4.29 20.38 -25.88
C PHE A 162 3.99 21.69 -25.15
N VAL A 163 2.72 22.03 -24.99
CA VAL A 163 2.26 23.27 -24.39
C VAL A 163 1.27 22.97 -23.27
N GLN A 164 1.48 23.61 -22.13
CA GLN A 164 0.58 23.60 -20.99
C GLN A 164 0.33 25.06 -20.61
N LEU A 165 -0.90 25.54 -20.76
CA LEU A 165 -1.26 26.92 -20.47
C LEU A 165 -1.60 27.06 -18.98
N ASN A 166 -0.62 27.48 -18.19
CA ASN A 166 -0.69 27.50 -16.74
C ASN A 166 -0.71 28.93 -16.15
N THR A 167 -0.31 29.92 -16.92
CA THR A 167 -0.27 31.31 -16.45
C THR A 167 -1.49 32.09 -16.92
N GLN A 168 -1.82 33.16 -16.21
CA GLN A 168 -2.95 34.02 -16.56
C GLN A 168 -2.80 34.63 -17.97
N GLU A 169 -1.61 35.09 -18.36
CA GLU A 169 -1.32 35.65 -19.65
C GLU A 169 -1.47 34.62 -20.78
N GLU A 170 -0.92 33.41 -20.58
CA GLU A 170 -1.02 32.33 -21.55
C GLU A 170 -2.48 31.92 -21.77
N THR A 171 -3.26 31.77 -20.68
CA THR A 171 -4.69 31.39 -20.79
C THR A 171 -5.56 32.49 -21.40
N LEU A 172 -5.35 33.77 -21.05
CA LEU A 172 -6.12 34.87 -21.59
C LEU A 172 -5.98 34.96 -23.12
N LYS A 173 -4.75 35.00 -23.63
CA LYS A 173 -4.45 35.05 -25.06
C LYS A 173 -5.05 33.89 -25.84
N HIS A 174 -4.95 32.68 -25.25
CA HIS A 174 -5.49 31.48 -25.88
C HIS A 174 -7.01 31.45 -25.85
N THR A 175 -7.63 31.88 -24.73
CA THR A 175 -9.08 31.92 -24.56
C THR A 175 -9.74 32.76 -25.64
N GLU A 176 -9.15 33.90 -26.07
CA GLU A 176 -9.64 34.71 -27.16
C GLU A 176 -9.74 33.92 -28.48
N GLN A 177 -8.76 33.06 -28.76
CA GLN A 177 -8.72 32.21 -29.96
C GLN A 177 -9.78 31.08 -29.93
N LEU A 178 -10.21 30.64 -28.73
CA LEU A 178 -11.26 29.63 -28.56
C LEU A 178 -12.68 30.19 -28.80
N GLY A 179 -12.83 31.52 -28.96
CA GLY A 179 -14.13 32.20 -28.98
C GLY A 179 -15.14 31.61 -29.95
N ASP A 180 -14.75 31.35 -31.18
CA ASP A 180 -15.65 30.83 -32.22
C ASP A 180 -15.98 29.35 -31.99
N PHE A 181 -15.02 28.56 -31.53
CA PHE A 181 -15.24 27.16 -31.17
C PHE A 181 -16.25 27.03 -30.02
N ILE A 182 -16.09 27.81 -28.97
CA ILE A 182 -17.01 27.81 -27.83
C ILE A 182 -18.40 28.30 -28.21
N ALA A 183 -18.48 29.38 -28.99
CA ALA A 183 -19.75 29.87 -29.54
C ALA A 183 -20.48 28.80 -30.37
N SER A 184 -19.77 28.17 -31.30
CA SER A 184 -20.31 27.07 -32.10
C SER A 184 -20.79 25.90 -31.23
N THR A 185 -20.00 25.48 -30.27
CA THR A 185 -20.36 24.37 -29.38
C THR A 185 -21.63 24.65 -28.57
N LEU A 186 -21.71 25.82 -27.93
CA LEU A 186 -22.84 26.20 -27.07
C LEU A 186 -24.12 26.48 -27.87
N ASN A 187 -23.97 26.88 -29.13
CA ASN A 187 -25.11 27.18 -30.03
C ASN A 187 -25.62 25.95 -30.78
N SER A 188 -24.85 24.87 -30.82
CA SER A 188 -25.22 23.64 -31.53
C SER A 188 -25.77 22.55 -30.61
N ASN A 189 -25.30 22.48 -29.37
CA ASN A 189 -25.59 21.39 -28.44
C ASN A 189 -25.92 21.89 -27.04
N PRO A 190 -26.77 21.16 -26.29
CA PRO A 190 -26.91 21.38 -24.86
C PRO A 190 -25.62 20.99 -24.15
N SER A 191 -25.31 21.67 -23.03
CA SER A 191 -24.01 21.55 -22.34
C SER A 191 -24.18 21.29 -20.85
N LEU A 192 -23.23 20.50 -20.27
CA LEU A 192 -23.16 20.23 -18.84
C LEU A 192 -21.75 20.48 -18.32
N PHE A 193 -21.64 21.31 -17.29
CA PHE A 193 -20.40 21.63 -16.58
C PHE A 193 -20.31 20.83 -15.30
N ILE A 194 -19.21 20.10 -15.13
CA ILE A 194 -18.97 19.27 -13.93
C ILE A 194 -17.52 19.35 -13.47
N GLY A 195 -17.34 19.48 -12.15
CA GLY A 195 -16.00 19.58 -11.56
C GLY A 195 -15.24 20.87 -11.89
N TYR A 196 -15.91 21.86 -12.48
CA TYR A 196 -15.36 23.15 -12.88
C TYR A 196 -15.96 24.29 -12.03
N SER A 197 -15.13 25.13 -11.41
CA SER A 197 -15.58 26.19 -10.50
C SER A 197 -15.79 27.53 -11.17
N GLY A 198 -15.17 27.77 -12.31
CA GLY A 198 -15.14 29.07 -13.01
C GLY A 198 -14.27 30.13 -12.33
N ASN A 199 -13.51 29.78 -11.30
CA ASN A 199 -12.71 30.72 -10.49
C ASN A 199 -11.24 30.82 -10.91
N ALA A 200 -10.74 29.85 -11.64
CA ALA A 200 -9.29 29.64 -11.75
C ALA A 200 -8.69 30.08 -13.07
N ASP A 201 -9.51 30.43 -14.06
CA ASP A 201 -9.04 30.78 -15.39
C ASP A 201 -9.85 31.89 -16.05
N GLU A 202 -9.39 32.36 -17.21
CA GLU A 202 -10.00 33.42 -18.02
C GLU A 202 -11.09 32.87 -18.96
N PHE A 203 -11.45 31.60 -18.90
CA PHE A 203 -12.43 30.99 -19.78
C PHE A 203 -13.86 31.44 -19.46
N PHE A 204 -14.18 31.65 -18.20
CA PHE A 204 -15.55 31.99 -17.80
C PHE A 204 -16.06 33.29 -18.41
N PRO A 205 -15.29 34.39 -18.51
CA PRO A 205 -15.71 35.61 -19.21
C PRO A 205 -16.00 35.37 -20.69
N LEU A 206 -15.27 34.46 -21.34
CA LEU A 206 -15.55 34.08 -22.74
C LEU A 206 -16.89 33.33 -22.85
N LEU A 207 -17.12 32.35 -21.94
CA LEU A 207 -18.37 31.61 -21.88
C LEU A 207 -19.55 32.54 -21.70
N GLU A 208 -19.50 33.50 -20.76
CA GLU A 208 -20.54 34.49 -20.50
C GLU A 208 -20.84 35.34 -21.79
N LYS A 209 -19.79 35.76 -22.49
CA LYS A 209 -19.91 36.56 -23.72
C LYS A 209 -20.48 35.77 -24.89
N LYS A 210 -20.21 34.46 -24.97
CA LYS A 210 -20.52 33.63 -26.15
C LYS A 210 -21.80 32.80 -26.01
N TYR A 211 -22.32 32.65 -24.79
CA TYR A 211 -23.56 31.93 -24.56
C TYR A 211 -24.77 32.74 -25.03
N SER A 212 -25.52 32.20 -25.99
CA SER A 212 -26.64 32.90 -26.65
C SER A 212 -28.01 32.32 -26.27
N GLU A 213 -28.12 31.52 -25.22
CA GLU A 213 -29.38 30.92 -24.72
C GLU A 213 -30.17 30.12 -25.77
N GLN A 214 -29.48 29.51 -26.76
CA GLN A 214 -30.13 28.64 -27.77
C GLN A 214 -30.38 27.22 -27.21
N HIS A 215 -29.48 26.73 -26.39
CA HIS A 215 -29.55 25.41 -25.80
C HIS A 215 -29.37 25.48 -24.27
N ARG A 216 -29.85 24.44 -23.59
CA ARG A 216 -29.77 24.33 -22.14
C ARG A 216 -28.31 24.20 -21.68
N LEU A 217 -27.97 24.88 -20.60
CA LEU A 217 -26.71 24.80 -19.93
C LEU A 217 -26.96 24.35 -18.45
N ILE A 218 -26.41 23.22 -18.08
CA ILE A 218 -26.48 22.69 -16.73
C ILE A 218 -25.10 22.88 -16.07
N TRP A 219 -25.10 23.49 -14.88
CA TRP A 219 -23.89 23.69 -14.08
C TRP A 219 -24.00 22.92 -12.77
N THR A 220 -23.06 22.02 -12.51
CA THR A 220 -23.03 21.29 -11.24
C THR A 220 -21.96 21.86 -10.31
N GLY A 221 -22.23 21.86 -9.01
CA GLY A 221 -21.28 22.38 -8.01
C GLY A 221 -21.43 21.75 -6.64
N ARG A 222 -20.38 21.86 -5.83
CA ARG A 222 -20.36 21.34 -4.45
C ARG A 222 -21.19 22.15 -3.47
N LYS A 223 -21.43 23.43 -3.73
CA LYS A 223 -22.26 24.28 -2.88
C LYS A 223 -23.73 23.95 -3.12
N GLU A 224 -24.52 23.87 -2.07
CA GLU A 224 -25.94 23.50 -2.17
C GLU A 224 -26.76 24.50 -3.02
N ASN A 225 -26.45 25.79 -2.90
CA ASN A 225 -27.22 26.86 -3.53
C ASN A 225 -26.32 27.79 -4.34
N ILE A 226 -26.89 28.43 -5.37
CA ILE A 226 -26.22 29.45 -6.19
C ILE A 226 -25.65 30.58 -5.34
N ASP A 227 -26.36 30.98 -4.27
CA ASP A 227 -25.92 32.08 -3.38
C ASP A 227 -24.63 31.79 -2.63
N GLN A 228 -24.25 30.52 -2.46
CA GLN A 228 -23.04 30.08 -1.80
C GLN A 228 -21.83 29.97 -2.76
N ILE A 229 -22.05 30.20 -4.06
CA ILE A 229 -20.96 30.20 -5.04
C ILE A 229 -20.05 31.40 -4.75
N GLU A 230 -18.75 31.14 -4.63
CA GLU A 230 -17.73 32.16 -4.31
C GLU A 230 -17.38 33.05 -5.52
N ALA A 231 -17.49 32.51 -6.75
CA ALA A 231 -17.29 33.24 -7.99
C ALA A 231 -18.50 34.14 -8.28
N GLU A 232 -18.41 35.43 -7.97
CA GLU A 232 -19.50 36.36 -8.17
C GLU A 232 -19.91 36.45 -9.67
N SER A 233 -18.97 36.32 -10.61
CA SER A 233 -19.25 36.28 -12.08
C SER A 233 -20.09 35.04 -12.43
N VAL A 234 -19.73 33.86 -11.99
CA VAL A 234 -20.50 32.62 -12.21
C VAL A 234 -21.89 32.73 -11.59
N LYS A 235 -21.96 33.20 -10.35
CA LYS A 235 -23.21 33.41 -9.64
C LYS A 235 -24.14 34.39 -10.38
N GLY A 236 -23.60 35.53 -10.83
CA GLY A 236 -24.32 36.52 -11.61
C GLY A 236 -24.85 35.95 -12.92
N PHE A 237 -24.02 35.20 -13.66
CA PHE A 237 -24.38 34.53 -14.92
C PHE A 237 -25.53 33.54 -14.73
N LEU A 238 -25.42 32.65 -13.75
CA LEU A 238 -26.46 31.64 -13.46
C LEU A 238 -27.80 32.27 -13.04
N LYS A 239 -27.77 33.38 -12.31
CA LYS A 239 -28.98 34.13 -11.93
C LYS A 239 -29.62 34.88 -13.08
N LYS A 240 -28.81 35.46 -13.97
CA LYS A 240 -29.28 36.23 -15.10
C LYS A 240 -30.00 35.37 -16.16
N ASN A 241 -29.48 34.17 -16.40
CA ASN A 241 -29.91 33.29 -17.50
C ASN A 241 -30.77 32.12 -16.99
N ASN A 242 -31.67 32.34 -16.02
CA ASN A 242 -32.38 31.30 -15.28
C ASN A 242 -33.40 30.46 -16.05
N ASN A 243 -33.71 30.80 -17.32
CA ASN A 243 -34.66 30.04 -18.15
C ASN A 243 -34.00 28.78 -18.75
N LEU A 244 -32.76 28.90 -19.21
CA LEU A 244 -32.02 27.82 -19.86
C LEU A 244 -30.73 27.41 -19.11
N THR A 245 -30.30 28.19 -18.13
CA THR A 245 -29.22 27.80 -17.22
C THR A 245 -29.78 27.21 -15.92
N HIS A 246 -29.24 26.09 -15.51
CA HIS A 246 -29.68 25.37 -14.33
C HIS A 246 -28.50 25.02 -13.47
N TYR A 247 -28.60 25.31 -12.17
CA TYR A 247 -27.59 24.92 -11.19
C TYR A 247 -28.07 23.70 -10.39
N ILE A 248 -27.19 22.70 -10.28
CA ILE A 248 -27.40 21.52 -9.44
C ILE A 248 -26.33 21.55 -8.36
N GLY A 249 -26.73 21.83 -7.12
CA GLY A 249 -25.86 21.96 -5.95
C GLY A 249 -25.67 20.66 -5.18
N GLY A 250 -24.70 20.67 -4.25
CA GLY A 250 -24.41 19.53 -3.40
C GLY A 250 -23.81 18.32 -4.12
N ILE A 251 -23.20 18.54 -5.31
CA ILE A 251 -22.76 17.47 -6.20
C ILE A 251 -21.30 17.12 -5.97
N ASP A 252 -21.05 15.84 -5.70
CA ASP A 252 -19.77 15.17 -5.93
C ASP A 252 -19.73 14.63 -7.36
N ALA A 253 -18.63 14.83 -8.08
CA ALA A 253 -18.56 14.49 -9.49
C ALA A 253 -18.64 12.97 -9.74
N ASP A 254 -17.98 12.16 -8.93
CA ASP A 254 -18.03 10.70 -9.05
C ASP A 254 -19.44 10.18 -8.78
N ASP A 255 -20.05 10.61 -7.69
CA ASP A 255 -21.39 10.14 -7.30
C ASP A 255 -22.46 10.55 -8.33
N PHE A 256 -22.40 11.79 -8.84
CA PHE A 256 -23.34 12.28 -9.84
C PHE A 256 -23.21 11.52 -11.16
N LEU A 257 -21.98 11.37 -11.68
CA LEU A 257 -21.77 10.71 -12.97
C LEU A 257 -22.11 9.22 -12.94
N ILE A 258 -21.79 8.54 -11.84
CA ILE A 258 -22.17 7.12 -11.63
C ILE A 258 -23.69 6.99 -11.61
N GLN A 259 -24.39 7.83 -10.85
CA GLN A 259 -25.86 7.79 -10.78
C GLN A 259 -26.48 8.13 -12.15
N LEU A 260 -25.96 9.14 -12.84
CA LEU A 260 -26.43 9.51 -14.19
C LEU A 260 -26.26 8.33 -15.17
N ALA A 261 -25.10 7.67 -15.16
CA ALA A 261 -24.83 6.54 -16.03
C ALA A 261 -25.70 5.30 -15.66
N LYS A 262 -26.06 5.12 -14.38
CA LYS A 262 -27.02 4.09 -13.95
C LYS A 262 -28.45 4.38 -14.44
N GLU A 263 -28.94 5.61 -14.31
CA GLU A 263 -30.26 6.01 -14.79
C GLU A 263 -30.40 5.90 -16.32
N LEU A 264 -29.25 5.86 -17.03
CA LEU A 264 -29.15 5.68 -18.46
C LEU A 264 -28.82 4.25 -18.89
N ASP A 265 -28.84 3.30 -17.97
CA ASP A 265 -28.61 1.86 -18.20
C ASP A 265 -27.25 1.54 -18.87
N CYS A 266 -26.22 2.40 -18.68
CA CYS A 266 -24.90 2.21 -19.25
C CYS A 266 -23.80 1.95 -18.20
N PHE A 267 -24.18 1.81 -16.94
CA PHE A 267 -23.26 1.51 -15.83
C PHE A 267 -23.83 0.41 -14.93
N PRO A 268 -23.02 -0.57 -14.47
CA PRO A 268 -21.58 -0.71 -14.71
C PRO A 268 -21.27 -1.21 -16.14
N PRO A 269 -20.07 -0.89 -16.69
CA PRO A 269 -19.71 -1.34 -18.03
C PRO A 269 -19.42 -2.86 -18.10
N GLN A 270 -19.47 -3.44 -19.30
CA GLN A 270 -19.29 -4.86 -19.55
C GLN A 270 -17.96 -5.42 -19.04
N LEU A 271 -16.91 -4.61 -19.02
CA LEU A 271 -15.62 -4.98 -18.40
C LEU A 271 -15.78 -5.47 -16.95
N PHE A 272 -16.74 -4.92 -16.19
CA PHE A 272 -16.97 -5.29 -14.79
C PHE A 272 -18.10 -6.29 -14.60
N LEU A 273 -19.10 -6.28 -15.49
CA LEU A 273 -20.20 -7.24 -15.44
C LEU A 273 -19.78 -8.63 -15.94
N ASN A 274 -19.03 -8.65 -17.04
CA ASN A 274 -18.57 -9.90 -17.66
C ASN A 274 -17.18 -9.69 -18.28
N PRO A 275 -16.12 -9.64 -17.44
CA PRO A 275 -14.75 -9.40 -17.87
C PRO A 275 -14.27 -10.36 -18.95
N TYR A 276 -14.67 -11.63 -18.85
CA TYR A 276 -14.31 -12.66 -19.82
C TYR A 276 -14.85 -12.35 -21.22
N ASN A 277 -16.14 -12.16 -21.35
CA ASN A 277 -16.77 -11.86 -22.65
C ASN A 277 -16.28 -10.52 -23.21
N PHE A 278 -16.02 -9.56 -22.33
CA PHE A 278 -15.44 -8.28 -22.74
C PHE A 278 -14.05 -8.49 -23.37
N LEU A 279 -13.17 -9.22 -22.69
CA LEU A 279 -11.82 -9.48 -23.20
C LEU A 279 -11.82 -10.35 -24.45
N GLU A 280 -12.69 -11.36 -24.52
CA GLU A 280 -12.87 -12.20 -25.70
C GLU A 280 -13.22 -11.35 -26.93
N LYS A 281 -14.15 -10.39 -26.80
CA LYS A 281 -14.49 -9.47 -27.89
C LYS A 281 -13.30 -8.58 -28.29
N GLN A 282 -12.50 -8.11 -27.32
CA GLN A 282 -11.29 -7.33 -27.62
C GLN A 282 -10.23 -8.16 -28.36
N LEU A 283 -10.10 -9.44 -28.04
CA LEU A 283 -9.16 -10.34 -28.71
C LEU A 283 -9.59 -10.71 -30.14
N GLN A 284 -10.91 -10.77 -30.39
CA GLN A 284 -11.46 -11.10 -31.72
C GLN A 284 -11.16 -10.05 -32.81
N VAL A 285 -10.83 -8.82 -32.44
CA VAL A 285 -10.47 -7.78 -33.42
C VAL A 285 -9.01 -7.89 -33.89
N ILE A 286 -8.20 -8.75 -33.23
CA ILE A 286 -6.81 -8.99 -33.62
C ILE A 286 -6.80 -9.82 -34.90
N GLN A 287 -6.18 -9.29 -35.96
CA GLN A 287 -6.04 -10.00 -37.24
C GLN A 287 -5.20 -11.27 -37.04
N PRO A 288 -5.67 -12.42 -37.56
CA PRO A 288 -4.89 -13.66 -37.50
C PRO A 288 -3.52 -13.48 -38.19
N TYR A 289 -2.47 -13.87 -37.48
CA TYR A 289 -1.13 -13.93 -38.02
C TYR A 289 -0.54 -15.34 -37.72
N PRO A 290 0.10 -16.01 -38.65
CA PRO A 290 0.68 -17.33 -38.46
C PRO A 290 1.91 -17.24 -37.54
N LEU A 291 1.66 -17.16 -36.24
CA LEU A 291 2.68 -17.39 -35.21
C LEU A 291 2.78 -18.90 -34.96
N ASP A 292 3.97 -19.43 -34.88
CA ASP A 292 4.19 -20.87 -34.69
C ASP A 292 3.42 -21.45 -33.47
N ASP A 293 3.22 -20.65 -32.40
CA ASP A 293 2.49 -21.02 -31.19
C ASP A 293 1.25 -20.12 -30.93
N GLY A 294 0.86 -19.24 -31.86
CA GLY A 294 -0.04 -18.13 -31.58
C GLY A 294 -1.49 -18.50 -31.35
N LEU A 295 -2.00 -19.52 -32.07
CA LEU A 295 -3.40 -19.99 -31.95
C LEU A 295 -3.64 -20.68 -30.59
N ASP A 296 -2.67 -21.45 -30.12
CA ASP A 296 -2.72 -22.12 -28.82
C ASP A 296 -2.62 -21.10 -27.68
N MET A 297 -1.85 -20.02 -27.86
CA MET A 297 -1.72 -18.95 -26.86
C MET A 297 -3.06 -18.24 -26.59
N LEU A 298 -3.83 -17.84 -27.61
CA LEU A 298 -5.12 -17.19 -27.46
C LEU A 298 -6.16 -18.16 -26.88
N SER A 299 -6.17 -19.44 -27.32
CA SER A 299 -7.04 -20.47 -26.78
C SER A 299 -6.73 -20.78 -25.32
N ASN A 300 -5.45 -20.85 -24.95
CA ASN A 300 -5.00 -21.11 -23.59
C ASN A 300 -5.28 -19.90 -22.67
N LEU A 301 -5.11 -18.68 -23.16
CA LEU A 301 -5.48 -17.47 -22.42
C LEU A 301 -6.98 -17.45 -22.13
N SER A 302 -7.81 -17.78 -23.11
CA SER A 302 -9.28 -17.90 -22.96
C SER A 302 -9.65 -18.95 -21.91
N LYS A 303 -9.04 -20.14 -21.94
CA LYS A 303 -9.25 -21.20 -20.93
C LYS A 303 -8.77 -20.77 -19.53
N TYR A 304 -7.65 -20.08 -19.48
CA TYR A 304 -7.07 -19.57 -18.22
C TYR A 304 -7.96 -18.51 -17.59
N LEU A 305 -8.50 -17.58 -18.38
CA LEU A 305 -9.43 -16.55 -17.92
C LEU A 305 -10.76 -17.16 -17.46
N LYS A 306 -11.30 -18.18 -18.16
CA LYS A 306 -12.48 -18.93 -17.70
C LYS A 306 -12.28 -19.58 -16.33
N ARG A 307 -11.12 -20.19 -16.10
CA ARG A 307 -10.79 -20.82 -14.81
C ARG A 307 -10.60 -19.80 -13.68
N ARG A 308 -10.15 -18.58 -14.01
CA ARG A 308 -9.86 -17.51 -13.04
C ARG A 308 -10.95 -16.44 -12.95
N SER A 309 -12.02 -16.53 -13.75
CA SER A 309 -13.06 -15.49 -13.75
C SER A 309 -13.74 -15.30 -12.39
N LYS A 310 -13.85 -16.35 -11.58
CA LYS A 310 -14.26 -16.22 -10.17
C LYS A 310 -13.22 -15.51 -9.28
N ASN A 311 -11.94 -15.56 -9.62
CA ASN A 311 -10.83 -15.04 -8.81
C ASN A 311 -10.30 -13.68 -9.28
N SER A 312 -10.71 -13.17 -10.43
CA SER A 312 -10.22 -11.91 -11.02
C SER A 312 -11.20 -10.75 -10.92
N LEU A 313 -12.25 -10.90 -10.15
CA LEU A 313 -13.10 -9.79 -9.75
C LEU A 313 -12.25 -8.81 -8.96
N THR A 314 -11.86 -7.75 -9.61
CA THR A 314 -10.91 -6.75 -9.15
C THR A 314 -11.41 -6.04 -7.87
N ASN A 315 -10.49 -5.49 -7.09
CA ASN A 315 -10.74 -4.68 -5.89
C ASN A 315 -11.90 -3.68 -5.99
N ILE A 316 -12.25 -3.27 -7.19
CA ILE A 316 -13.29 -2.32 -7.54
C ILE A 316 -14.69 -2.85 -7.23
N LEU A 317 -14.95 -4.12 -7.52
CA LEU A 317 -16.24 -4.75 -7.23
C LEU A 317 -16.40 -5.06 -5.76
N TYR A 318 -15.32 -5.31 -5.03
CA TYR A 318 -15.37 -5.56 -3.60
C TYR A 318 -15.98 -4.39 -2.82
N THR A 319 -15.59 -3.15 -3.14
CA THR A 319 -16.18 -1.98 -2.50
C THR A 319 -17.68 -1.87 -2.78
N SER A 320 -18.11 -2.20 -4.01
CA SER A 320 -19.53 -2.19 -4.40
C SER A 320 -20.32 -3.27 -3.67
N PHE A 321 -19.80 -4.49 -3.54
CA PHE A 321 -20.42 -5.57 -2.78
C PHE A 321 -20.57 -5.23 -1.31
N ILE A 322 -19.51 -4.73 -0.68
CA ILE A 322 -19.52 -4.32 0.73
C ILE A 322 -20.53 -3.20 0.98
N HIS A 323 -20.64 -2.23 0.05
CA HIS A 323 -21.62 -1.15 0.17
C HIS A 323 -23.06 -1.65 0.00
N LYS A 324 -23.28 -2.59 -0.93
CA LYS A 324 -24.61 -3.16 -1.18
C LYS A 324 -25.07 -4.10 -0.07
N TYR A 325 -24.13 -4.83 0.53
CA TYR A 325 -24.40 -5.87 1.54
C TYR A 325 -23.68 -5.57 2.88
N PRO A 326 -24.07 -4.49 3.58
CA PRO A 326 -23.37 -4.05 4.79
C PRO A 326 -23.70 -4.84 6.06
N SER A 327 -24.71 -5.72 6.02
CA SER A 327 -25.21 -6.45 7.19
C SER A 327 -25.89 -7.76 6.80
N LYS A 328 -26.13 -8.63 7.80
CA LYS A 328 -26.85 -9.90 7.61
C LYS A 328 -28.25 -9.71 7.01
N ASP A 329 -28.96 -8.65 7.40
CA ASP A 329 -30.31 -8.38 6.88
C ASP A 329 -30.27 -8.09 5.36
N SER A 330 -29.23 -7.45 4.89
CA SER A 330 -29.07 -7.14 3.46
C SER A 330 -28.76 -8.39 2.60
N THR A 331 -28.36 -9.51 3.22
CA THR A 331 -27.98 -10.75 2.52
C THR A 331 -29.04 -11.87 2.58
N GLN A 332 -30.16 -11.68 3.29
CA GLN A 332 -31.18 -12.71 3.53
C GLN A 332 -31.80 -13.31 2.26
N HIS A 333 -31.78 -12.58 1.15
CA HIS A 333 -32.32 -13.00 -0.14
C HIS A 333 -31.28 -13.65 -1.07
N LEU A 334 -30.03 -13.73 -0.63
CA LEU A 334 -28.94 -14.28 -1.41
C LEU A 334 -28.84 -15.81 -1.24
N THR A 335 -28.39 -16.46 -2.27
CA THR A 335 -27.99 -17.87 -2.21
C THR A 335 -26.68 -18.03 -1.44
N VAL A 336 -26.34 -19.25 -1.05
CA VAL A 336 -25.08 -19.57 -0.35
C VAL A 336 -23.86 -19.12 -1.16
N ASP A 337 -23.85 -19.39 -2.48
CA ASP A 337 -22.77 -18.99 -3.37
C ASP A 337 -22.61 -17.46 -3.48
N GLU A 338 -23.75 -16.73 -3.48
CA GLU A 338 -23.73 -15.26 -3.52
C GLU A 338 -23.25 -14.66 -2.19
N ILE A 339 -23.59 -15.31 -1.06
CA ILE A 339 -23.06 -14.92 0.25
C ILE A 339 -21.55 -15.14 0.27
N ASP A 340 -21.05 -16.26 -0.24
CA ASP A 340 -19.61 -16.55 -0.35
C ASP A 340 -18.88 -15.49 -1.19
N ASP A 341 -19.47 -15.04 -2.30
CA ASP A 341 -18.93 -13.95 -3.12
C ASP A 341 -18.86 -12.62 -2.33
N VAL A 342 -19.87 -12.30 -1.50
CA VAL A 342 -19.89 -11.14 -0.62
C VAL A 342 -18.80 -11.26 0.44
N MET A 343 -18.68 -12.41 1.09
CA MET A 343 -17.67 -12.68 2.10
C MET A 343 -16.25 -12.54 1.53
N TRP A 344 -16.08 -13.05 0.31
CA TRP A 344 -14.81 -12.91 -0.39
C TRP A 344 -14.45 -11.47 -0.71
N ALA A 345 -15.44 -10.64 -1.05
CA ALA A 345 -15.24 -9.21 -1.23
C ALA A 345 -14.75 -8.51 0.06
N TYR A 346 -15.35 -8.85 1.20
CA TYR A 346 -14.91 -8.37 2.51
C TYR A 346 -13.48 -8.80 2.83
N ASP A 347 -13.14 -10.07 2.61
CA ASP A 347 -11.81 -10.62 2.84
C ASP A 347 -10.74 -9.88 2.02
N LYS A 348 -10.96 -9.71 0.71
CA LYS A 348 -10.01 -9.03 -0.18
C LYS A 348 -9.82 -7.56 0.19
N GLN A 349 -10.89 -6.85 0.53
CA GLN A 349 -10.79 -5.46 0.96
C GLN A 349 -10.08 -5.32 2.31
N ALA A 350 -10.37 -6.21 3.26
CA ALA A 350 -9.71 -6.23 4.55
C ALA A 350 -8.21 -6.53 4.40
N TRP A 351 -7.84 -7.49 3.56
CA TRP A 351 -6.45 -7.82 3.28
C TRP A 351 -5.68 -6.67 2.62
N LEU A 352 -6.32 -5.92 1.71
CA LEU A 352 -5.74 -4.71 1.13
C LEU A 352 -5.45 -3.65 2.20
N LEU A 353 -6.35 -3.49 3.18
CA LEU A 353 -6.15 -2.57 4.31
C LEU A 353 -5.02 -3.04 5.23
N HIS A 354 -4.89 -4.36 5.45
CA HIS A 354 -3.78 -4.94 6.19
C HIS A 354 -2.44 -4.63 5.51
N SER A 355 -2.31 -4.90 4.21
CA SER A 355 -1.09 -4.64 3.44
C SER A 355 -0.69 -3.15 3.38
N THR A 356 -1.66 -2.24 3.56
CA THR A 356 -1.43 -0.79 3.65
C THR A 356 -1.30 -0.25 5.08
N LYS A 357 -1.07 -1.13 6.07
CA LYS A 357 -0.89 -0.81 7.50
C LYS A 357 -2.08 -0.08 8.14
N LYS A 358 -3.28 -0.36 7.69
CA LYS A 358 -4.54 0.17 8.24
C LYS A 358 -5.26 -0.87 9.11
N ALA A 359 -4.57 -1.42 10.11
CA ALA A 359 -5.01 -2.56 10.92
C ALA A 359 -6.41 -2.37 11.54
N LYS A 360 -6.70 -1.20 12.14
CA LYS A 360 -8.03 -0.93 12.73
C LYS A 360 -9.17 -1.04 11.72
N GLN A 361 -8.97 -0.55 10.50
CA GLN A 361 -9.99 -0.63 9.44
C GLN A 361 -10.11 -2.05 8.89
N CYS A 362 -8.99 -2.77 8.77
CA CYS A 362 -8.95 -4.19 8.42
C CYS A 362 -9.80 -5.01 9.40
N PHE A 363 -9.54 -4.89 10.70
CA PHE A 363 -10.26 -5.63 11.74
C PHE A 363 -11.77 -5.32 11.73
N ALA A 364 -12.14 -4.02 11.58
CA ALA A 364 -13.53 -3.62 11.50
C ALA A 364 -14.27 -4.23 10.29
N LEU A 365 -13.58 -4.45 9.17
CA LEU A 365 -14.18 -5.14 8.02
C LEU A 365 -14.37 -6.64 8.27
N TYR A 366 -13.39 -7.31 8.87
CA TYR A 366 -13.56 -8.71 9.25
C TYR A 366 -14.67 -8.93 10.27
N GLU A 367 -14.81 -8.04 11.27
CA GLU A 367 -15.94 -8.11 12.22
C GLU A 367 -17.30 -7.94 11.51
N LYS A 368 -17.39 -7.02 10.54
CA LYS A 368 -18.62 -6.87 9.73
C LYS A 368 -18.90 -8.12 8.90
N ALA A 369 -17.88 -8.69 8.26
CA ALA A 369 -17.99 -9.92 7.51
C ALA A 369 -18.53 -11.07 8.40
N LEU A 370 -17.91 -11.29 9.54
CA LEU A 370 -18.29 -12.36 10.47
C LEU A 370 -19.64 -12.12 11.16
N ASN A 371 -20.17 -10.89 11.18
CA ASN A 371 -21.56 -10.62 11.57
C ASN A 371 -22.56 -11.07 10.48
N ILE A 372 -22.16 -11.10 9.22
CA ILE A 372 -22.97 -11.63 8.10
C ILE A 372 -22.93 -13.16 8.13
N GLU A 373 -21.74 -13.75 8.07
CA GLU A 373 -21.50 -15.18 8.09
C GLU A 373 -20.45 -15.56 9.15
N PRO A 374 -20.88 -15.92 10.37
CA PRO A 374 -19.98 -16.14 11.51
C PRO A 374 -18.96 -17.26 11.32
N ASN A 375 -19.27 -18.24 10.48
CA ASN A 375 -18.47 -19.44 10.27
C ASN A 375 -17.77 -19.44 8.90
N HIS A 376 -17.64 -18.26 8.24
CA HIS A 376 -16.96 -18.23 6.96
C HIS A 376 -15.44 -18.48 7.13
N PHE A 377 -15.00 -19.65 6.64
CA PHE A 377 -13.64 -20.16 6.82
C PHE A 377 -12.55 -19.14 6.42
N GLY A 378 -12.62 -18.62 5.18
CA GLY A 378 -11.61 -17.68 4.67
C GLY A 378 -11.48 -16.40 5.48
N CYS A 379 -12.61 -15.80 5.91
CA CYS A 379 -12.58 -14.61 6.75
C CYS A 379 -12.03 -14.90 8.15
N LEU A 380 -12.38 -16.03 8.76
CA LEU A 380 -11.84 -16.43 10.06
C LEU A 380 -10.32 -16.64 10.00
N HIS A 381 -9.84 -17.39 9.00
CA HIS A 381 -8.43 -17.68 8.79
C HIS A 381 -7.62 -16.40 8.56
N ASN A 382 -8.04 -15.57 7.59
CA ASN A 382 -7.29 -14.36 7.23
C ASN A 382 -7.39 -13.25 8.29
N TYR A 383 -8.50 -13.20 9.04
CA TYR A 383 -8.60 -12.31 10.21
C TYR A 383 -7.63 -12.75 11.32
N GLY A 384 -7.57 -14.06 11.60
CA GLY A 384 -6.57 -14.62 12.52
C GLY A 384 -5.15 -14.23 12.11
N LEU A 385 -4.81 -14.37 10.84
CA LEU A 385 -3.50 -13.99 10.29
C LEU A 385 -3.20 -12.48 10.43
N ALA A 386 -4.18 -11.63 10.15
CA ALA A 386 -4.03 -10.17 10.30
C ALA A 386 -3.82 -9.77 11.77
N LEU A 387 -4.54 -10.38 12.70
CA LEU A 387 -4.40 -10.17 14.14
C LEU A 387 -3.03 -10.64 14.65
N TRP A 388 -2.59 -11.84 14.23
CA TRP A 388 -1.29 -12.37 14.60
C TRP A 388 -0.15 -11.49 14.12
N ASN A 389 -0.14 -11.10 12.81
CA ASN A 389 0.87 -10.22 12.25
C ASN A 389 0.97 -8.89 13.01
N GLN A 390 -0.17 -8.28 13.35
CA GLN A 390 -0.19 -7.03 14.11
C GLN A 390 0.26 -7.26 15.56
N GLY A 391 -0.11 -8.39 16.18
CA GLY A 391 0.32 -8.78 17.51
C GLY A 391 1.82 -9.00 17.59
N GLU A 392 2.42 -9.62 16.56
CA GLU A 392 3.86 -9.79 16.44
C GLU A 392 4.60 -8.44 16.31
N GLU A 393 4.12 -7.57 15.44
CA GLU A 393 4.70 -6.24 15.23
C GLU A 393 4.71 -5.41 16.53
N LEU A 394 3.60 -5.44 17.28
CA LEU A 394 3.41 -4.67 18.51
C LEU A 394 3.87 -5.40 19.78
N LYS A 395 4.23 -6.68 19.69
CA LYS A 395 4.47 -7.59 20.84
C LYS A 395 3.27 -7.61 21.79
N ASP A 396 2.06 -7.67 21.24
CA ASP A 396 0.80 -7.63 21.98
C ASP A 396 0.20 -9.04 22.11
N ALA A 397 0.36 -9.66 23.28
CA ALA A 397 -0.17 -10.99 23.59
C ALA A 397 -1.71 -11.07 23.45
N LYS A 398 -2.46 -9.97 23.68
CA LYS A 398 -3.92 -9.95 23.55
C LYS A 398 -4.36 -10.08 22.08
N LEU A 399 -3.66 -9.41 21.15
CA LEU A 399 -3.93 -9.56 19.73
C LEU A 399 -3.63 -10.98 19.24
N ILE A 400 -2.54 -11.58 19.72
CA ILE A 400 -2.19 -12.97 19.38
C ILE A 400 -3.21 -13.94 19.97
N SER A 401 -3.65 -13.75 21.22
CA SER A 401 -4.73 -14.56 21.80
C SER A 401 -6.03 -14.45 21.01
N HIS A 402 -6.37 -13.24 20.55
CA HIS A 402 -7.56 -13.03 19.71
C HIS A 402 -7.42 -13.71 18.34
N SER A 403 -6.19 -13.77 17.77
CA SER A 403 -5.95 -14.54 16.54
C SER A 403 -6.21 -16.03 16.74
N LEU A 404 -5.79 -16.60 17.89
CA LEU A 404 -6.02 -18.00 18.24
C LEU A 404 -7.52 -18.32 18.36
N GLU A 405 -8.34 -17.40 18.89
CA GLU A 405 -9.80 -17.56 18.92
C GLU A 405 -10.39 -17.65 17.50
N LYS A 406 -9.90 -16.83 16.56
CA LYS A 406 -10.37 -16.89 15.16
C LYS A 406 -9.94 -18.17 14.46
N TYR A 407 -8.69 -18.60 14.69
CA TYR A 407 -8.19 -19.87 14.16
C TYR A 407 -8.94 -21.07 14.72
N THR A 408 -9.24 -21.09 16.01
CA THR A 408 -10.03 -22.17 16.62
C THR A 408 -11.40 -22.29 15.95
N LYS A 409 -12.10 -21.16 15.74
CA LYS A 409 -13.37 -21.18 15.00
C LYS A 409 -13.22 -21.62 13.54
N ALA A 410 -12.11 -21.28 12.89
CA ALA A 410 -11.82 -21.74 11.52
C ALA A 410 -11.58 -23.26 11.49
N LEU A 411 -10.89 -23.82 12.52
CA LEU A 411 -10.67 -25.25 12.69
C LEU A 411 -11.98 -26.03 12.95
N ASP A 412 -12.96 -25.40 13.61
CA ASP A 412 -14.30 -25.99 13.78
C ASP A 412 -15.01 -26.18 12.42
N VAL A 413 -14.67 -25.36 11.41
CA VAL A 413 -15.23 -25.45 10.05
C VAL A 413 -14.42 -26.41 9.18
N ASN A 414 -13.07 -26.32 9.22
CA ASN A 414 -12.17 -27.20 8.49
C ASN A 414 -10.90 -27.47 9.30
N ASN A 415 -10.79 -28.63 9.89
CA ASN A 415 -9.69 -29.04 10.76
C ASN A 415 -8.52 -29.73 10.05
N GLU A 416 -8.59 -29.86 8.70
CA GLU A 416 -7.57 -30.52 7.89
C GLU A 416 -6.78 -29.53 7.02
N ASP A 417 -7.12 -28.24 7.01
CA ASP A 417 -6.40 -27.24 6.24
C ASP A 417 -4.99 -27.04 6.81
N SER A 418 -3.98 -27.45 6.05
CA SER A 418 -2.59 -27.41 6.46
C SER A 418 -2.09 -25.98 6.68
N GLY A 419 -2.53 -25.02 5.86
CA GLY A 419 -2.16 -23.62 5.98
C GLY A 419 -2.72 -22.98 7.26
N LEU A 420 -3.99 -23.28 7.60
CA LEU A 420 -4.58 -22.85 8.85
C LEU A 420 -3.85 -23.44 10.07
N LEU A 421 -3.57 -24.76 10.03
CA LEU A 421 -2.86 -25.44 11.11
C LEU A 421 -1.46 -24.86 11.33
N GLN A 422 -0.72 -24.56 10.26
CA GLN A 422 0.59 -23.89 10.35
C GLN A 422 0.47 -22.50 11.00
N ASN A 423 -0.46 -21.66 10.52
CA ASN A 423 -0.64 -20.33 11.08
C ASN A 423 -1.08 -20.36 12.54
N TYR A 424 -1.92 -21.33 12.90
CA TYR A 424 -2.31 -21.55 14.31
C TYR A 424 -1.10 -21.94 15.19
N ALA A 425 -0.25 -22.85 14.70
CA ALA A 425 0.98 -23.23 15.40
C ALA A 425 1.96 -22.06 15.54
N HIS A 426 2.09 -21.21 14.52
CA HIS A 426 2.90 -19.99 14.61
C HIS A 426 2.38 -19.03 15.68
N ALA A 427 1.08 -18.78 15.70
CA ALA A 427 0.48 -17.92 16.73
C ALA A 427 0.64 -18.48 18.15
N LEU A 428 0.53 -19.80 18.32
CA LEU A 428 0.83 -20.48 19.59
C LEU A 428 2.29 -20.28 20.02
N ASN A 429 3.24 -20.41 19.10
CA ASN A 429 4.66 -20.17 19.39
C ASN A 429 4.90 -18.73 19.83
N SER A 430 4.35 -17.75 19.09
CA SER A 430 4.48 -16.34 19.42
C SER A 430 3.93 -16.02 20.81
N LEU A 431 2.77 -16.57 21.14
CA LEU A 431 2.18 -16.40 22.47
C LEU A 431 3.02 -17.13 23.54
N GLY A 432 3.55 -18.32 23.22
CA GLY A 432 4.45 -19.08 24.07
C GLY A 432 5.71 -18.29 24.44
N GLU A 433 6.27 -17.56 23.49
CA GLU A 433 7.44 -16.70 23.71
C GLU A 433 7.10 -15.48 24.58
N LEU A 434 6.04 -14.75 24.25
CA LEU A 434 5.65 -13.53 24.95
C LEU A 434 5.23 -13.80 26.41
N GLU A 435 4.45 -14.84 26.64
CA GLU A 435 3.93 -15.20 27.96
C GLU A 435 4.83 -16.20 28.72
N LYS A 436 5.90 -16.67 28.10
CA LYS A 436 6.75 -17.76 28.61
C LYS A 436 5.93 -19.00 28.94
N SER A 437 5.02 -19.39 28.07
CA SER A 437 4.09 -20.51 28.25
C SER A 437 4.59 -21.77 27.55
N LYS A 438 5.04 -22.76 28.34
CA LYS A 438 5.45 -24.08 27.82
C LYS A 438 4.30 -24.81 27.12
N ASP A 439 3.08 -24.66 27.63
CA ASP A 439 1.88 -25.33 27.10
C ASP A 439 1.59 -24.88 25.64
N ASN A 440 1.72 -23.60 25.36
CA ASN A 440 1.52 -23.08 24.00
C ASN A 440 2.54 -23.64 23.00
N TYR A 441 3.80 -23.76 23.39
CA TYR A 441 4.81 -24.40 22.54
C TYR A 441 4.52 -25.89 22.31
N HIS A 442 4.12 -26.63 23.35
CA HIS A 442 3.80 -28.05 23.19
C HIS A 442 2.61 -28.28 22.26
N LYS A 443 1.54 -27.45 22.37
CA LYS A 443 0.42 -27.48 21.43
C LYS A 443 0.86 -27.20 19.99
N ALA A 444 1.75 -26.24 19.77
CA ALA A 444 2.30 -25.98 18.46
C ALA A 444 3.09 -27.19 17.91
N TRP A 445 3.89 -27.86 18.75
CA TRP A 445 4.65 -29.04 18.34
C TRP A 445 3.77 -30.23 17.98
N GLU A 446 2.67 -30.46 18.68
CA GLU A 446 1.69 -31.49 18.33
C GLU A 446 1.11 -31.26 16.93
N ILE A 447 0.85 -29.99 16.57
CA ILE A 447 0.36 -29.63 15.25
C ILE A 447 1.43 -29.85 14.18
N TYR A 448 2.68 -29.38 14.41
CA TYR A 448 3.76 -29.60 13.44
C TYR A 448 4.05 -31.08 13.23
N MET A 449 4.07 -31.89 14.29
CA MET A 449 4.27 -33.34 14.17
C MET A 449 3.13 -34.00 13.38
N LYS A 450 1.87 -33.62 13.66
CA LYS A 450 0.72 -34.11 12.88
C LYS A 450 0.85 -33.76 11.39
N LEU A 451 1.32 -32.55 11.07
CA LEU A 451 1.49 -32.14 9.68
C LEU A 451 2.65 -32.88 9.00
N LEU A 452 3.75 -33.12 9.70
CA LEU A 452 4.91 -33.89 9.20
C LEU A 452 4.59 -35.37 8.98
N ASP A 453 3.66 -35.94 9.76
CA ASP A 453 3.19 -37.31 9.55
C ASP A 453 2.33 -37.47 8.28
N ILE A 454 1.72 -36.36 7.81
CA ILE A 454 0.91 -36.36 6.59
C ILE A 454 1.77 -36.09 5.34
N ASP A 455 2.69 -35.15 5.43
CA ASP A 455 3.59 -34.76 4.34
C ASP A 455 4.97 -34.38 4.90
N GLU A 456 6.03 -34.96 4.34
CA GLU A 456 7.41 -34.59 4.69
C GLU A 456 7.82 -33.24 4.07
N ASP A 457 6.95 -32.25 4.23
CA ASP A 457 7.17 -30.90 3.73
C ASP A 457 8.35 -30.23 4.50
N THR A 458 9.32 -29.76 3.73
CA THR A 458 10.53 -29.11 4.28
C THR A 458 10.20 -27.80 4.98
N ASP A 459 9.18 -27.06 4.54
CA ASP A 459 8.78 -25.79 5.15
C ASP A 459 8.19 -26.04 6.55
N ILE A 460 7.39 -27.09 6.71
CA ILE A 460 6.84 -27.51 8.02
C ILE A 460 7.96 -27.92 8.95
N LEU A 461 8.95 -28.69 8.46
CA LEU A 461 10.10 -29.09 9.22
C LEU A 461 10.93 -27.88 9.68
N GLY A 462 11.14 -26.90 8.80
CA GLY A 462 11.82 -25.65 9.11
C GLY A 462 11.11 -24.86 10.22
N ASN A 463 9.78 -24.76 10.14
CA ASN A 463 8.94 -24.09 11.15
C ASN A 463 9.00 -24.82 12.51
N TYR A 464 9.01 -26.14 12.51
CA TYR A 464 9.18 -26.93 13.71
C TYR A 464 10.56 -26.71 14.36
N CYS A 465 11.64 -26.71 13.56
CA CYS A 465 12.98 -26.41 14.04
C CYS A 465 13.04 -25.02 14.69
N HIS A 466 12.43 -24.01 14.06
CA HIS A 466 12.35 -22.66 14.61
C HIS A 466 11.62 -22.64 15.96
N SER A 467 10.50 -23.34 16.06
CA SER A 467 9.73 -23.46 17.30
C SER A 467 10.51 -24.09 18.44
N LEU A 468 11.23 -25.19 18.17
CA LEU A 468 12.09 -25.84 19.14
C LEU A 468 13.19 -24.90 19.63
N LEU A 469 13.82 -24.17 18.71
CA LEU A 469 14.88 -23.24 19.04
C LEU A 469 14.37 -22.04 19.87
N SER A 470 13.21 -21.49 19.52
CA SER A 470 12.56 -20.41 20.28
C SER A 470 12.26 -20.86 21.73
N TYR A 471 11.70 -22.04 21.91
CA TYR A 471 11.51 -22.62 23.26
C TYR A 471 12.83 -22.76 24.00
N ALA A 472 13.84 -23.42 23.38
CA ALA A 472 15.11 -23.67 23.99
C ALA A 472 15.79 -22.36 24.43
N ASN A 473 15.67 -21.30 23.65
CA ASN A 473 16.14 -19.95 24.01
C ASN A 473 15.35 -19.35 25.18
N THR A 474 14.00 -19.42 25.12
CA THR A 474 13.13 -18.82 26.14
C THR A 474 13.34 -19.45 27.53
N PHE A 475 13.53 -20.77 27.59
CA PHE A 475 13.64 -21.52 28.85
C PHE A 475 15.07 -21.99 29.19
N ASN A 476 16.03 -21.71 28.32
CA ASN A 476 17.43 -22.17 28.44
C ASN A 476 17.53 -23.69 28.65
N ASP A 477 16.81 -24.48 27.83
CA ASP A 477 16.65 -25.93 27.99
C ASP A 477 17.58 -26.72 27.07
N SER A 478 18.62 -27.34 27.65
CA SER A 478 19.62 -28.11 26.92
C SER A 478 19.05 -29.32 26.17
N ASN A 479 18.02 -29.97 26.72
CA ASN A 479 17.40 -31.13 26.05
C ASN A 479 16.67 -30.74 24.81
N ILE A 480 16.02 -29.57 24.80
CA ILE A 480 15.34 -29.07 23.63
C ILE A 480 16.32 -28.53 22.61
N TYR A 481 17.49 -27.98 23.02
CA TYR A 481 18.57 -27.69 22.07
C TYR A 481 19.07 -28.96 21.36
N GLU A 482 19.25 -30.08 22.05
CA GLU A 482 19.64 -31.36 21.42
C GLU A 482 18.54 -31.86 20.46
N LYS A 483 17.27 -31.71 20.84
CA LYS A 483 16.15 -32.00 19.91
C LYS A 483 16.15 -31.08 18.70
N SER A 484 16.35 -29.77 18.87
CA SER A 484 16.47 -28.80 17.78
C SER A 484 17.62 -29.15 16.83
N LYS A 485 18.79 -29.51 17.40
CA LYS A 485 19.96 -29.98 16.64
C LYS A 485 19.60 -31.13 15.69
N TYR A 486 18.94 -32.17 16.22
CA TYR A 486 18.55 -33.34 15.43
C TYR A 486 17.63 -32.99 14.25
N TYR A 487 16.59 -32.18 14.47
CA TYR A 487 15.68 -31.79 13.40
C TYR A 487 16.30 -30.79 12.41
N LEU A 488 17.21 -29.93 12.85
CA LEU A 488 18.00 -29.07 11.96
C LEU A 488 18.95 -29.87 11.07
N GLU A 489 19.56 -30.95 11.58
CA GLU A 489 20.37 -31.86 10.76
C GLU A 489 19.53 -32.49 9.65
N LEU A 490 18.34 -33.01 9.97
CA LEU A 490 17.39 -33.55 8.98
C LEU A 490 16.98 -32.51 7.93
N TYR A 491 16.73 -31.27 8.36
CA TYR A 491 16.38 -30.17 7.46
C TYR A 491 17.54 -29.83 6.50
N ILE A 492 18.76 -29.72 7.05
CA ILE A 492 19.96 -29.35 6.29
C ILE A 492 20.36 -30.46 5.31
N GLU A 493 20.13 -31.74 5.62
CA GLU A 493 20.33 -32.84 4.67
C GLU A 493 19.53 -32.65 3.38
N LYS A 494 18.30 -32.11 3.50
CA LYS A 494 17.42 -31.80 2.34
C LYS A 494 17.73 -30.44 1.72
N ASN A 495 18.23 -29.47 2.49
CA ASN A 495 18.46 -28.06 2.12
C ASN A 495 19.86 -27.59 2.54
N GLN A 496 20.89 -28.11 1.92
CA GLN A 496 22.30 -28.02 2.35
C GLN A 496 22.86 -26.60 2.52
N ASP A 497 22.35 -25.64 1.75
CA ASP A 497 22.88 -24.27 1.66
C ASP A 497 21.85 -23.21 2.10
N ASP A 498 20.79 -23.62 2.84
CA ASP A 498 19.85 -22.67 3.43
C ASP A 498 20.54 -21.86 4.53
N PRO A 499 20.77 -20.54 4.34
CA PRO A 499 21.48 -19.72 5.30
C PRO A 499 20.78 -19.66 6.66
N SER A 500 19.44 -19.61 6.69
CA SER A 500 18.66 -19.51 7.91
C SER A 500 18.80 -20.76 8.78
N ALA A 501 18.73 -21.93 8.14
CA ALA A 501 18.92 -23.19 8.84
C ALA A 501 20.36 -23.35 9.36
N LEU A 502 21.36 -22.97 8.56
CA LEU A 502 22.77 -23.01 8.97
C LEU A 502 23.05 -22.06 10.14
N VAL A 503 22.45 -20.85 10.16
CA VAL A 503 22.54 -19.91 11.29
C VAL A 503 21.95 -20.53 12.55
N ASN A 504 20.74 -21.08 12.45
CA ASN A 504 20.05 -21.71 13.59
C ASN A 504 20.82 -22.93 14.11
N TYR A 505 21.40 -23.70 13.20
CA TYR A 505 22.22 -24.87 13.57
C TYR A 505 23.53 -24.47 14.24
N GLY A 506 24.25 -23.49 13.69
CA GLY A 506 25.45 -22.94 14.31
C GLY A 506 25.19 -22.38 15.70
N PHE A 507 24.10 -21.62 15.85
CA PHE A 507 23.69 -21.10 17.15
C PHE A 507 23.31 -22.21 18.15
N THR A 508 22.61 -23.24 17.70
CA THR A 508 22.25 -24.41 18.53
C THR A 508 23.51 -25.13 19.01
N LEU A 509 24.48 -25.37 18.14
CA LEU A 509 25.78 -25.97 18.49
C LEU A 509 26.55 -25.13 19.51
N TYR A 510 26.60 -23.81 19.32
CA TYR A 510 27.22 -22.88 20.26
C TYR A 510 26.57 -22.96 21.64
N LYS A 511 25.25 -22.96 21.74
CA LYS A 511 24.52 -23.08 22.99
C LYS A 511 24.81 -24.41 23.70
N LEU A 512 24.73 -25.53 22.99
CA LEU A 512 25.04 -26.85 23.52
C LEU A 512 26.48 -26.94 23.97
N ALA A 513 27.42 -26.37 23.20
CA ALA A 513 28.83 -26.30 23.58
C ALA A 513 29.03 -25.51 24.89
N THR A 514 28.28 -24.43 25.08
CA THR A 514 28.34 -23.61 26.30
C THR A 514 27.82 -24.37 27.53
N PHE A 515 26.72 -25.13 27.42
CA PHE A 515 26.20 -25.92 28.54
C PHE A 515 27.18 -26.96 29.07
N ASN A 516 27.89 -27.63 28.16
CA ASN A 516 28.73 -28.79 28.51
C ASN A 516 30.25 -28.49 28.45
N THR A 517 30.63 -27.25 28.12
CA THR A 517 32.00 -26.86 27.83
C THR A 517 32.64 -27.79 26.77
N ASP A 518 31.85 -28.12 25.73
CA ASP A 518 32.17 -29.12 24.71
C ASP A 518 32.96 -28.52 23.56
N MET A 519 34.26 -28.81 23.51
CA MET A 519 35.17 -28.31 22.49
C MET A 519 34.77 -28.75 21.09
N GLN A 520 34.30 -29.99 20.90
CA GLN A 520 33.96 -30.51 19.58
C GLN A 520 32.78 -29.73 19.00
N LYS A 521 31.73 -29.45 19.79
CA LYS A 521 30.59 -28.66 19.35
C LYS A 521 30.96 -27.22 19.01
N TYR A 522 31.93 -26.60 19.70
CA TYR A 522 32.48 -25.30 19.31
C TYR A 522 33.20 -25.37 17.95
N GLN A 523 33.96 -26.43 17.70
CA GLN A 523 34.63 -26.63 16.41
C GLN A 523 33.62 -26.86 15.28
N ASP A 524 32.61 -27.68 15.51
CA ASP A 524 31.51 -27.89 14.55
C ASP A 524 30.76 -26.60 14.25
N CYS A 525 30.47 -25.79 15.29
CA CYS A 525 29.88 -24.45 15.11
C CYS A 525 30.76 -23.56 14.25
N LEU A 526 32.08 -23.54 14.49
CA LEU A 526 33.03 -22.74 13.72
C LEU A 526 33.01 -23.12 12.22
N ILE A 527 32.95 -24.42 11.91
CA ILE A 527 32.87 -24.92 10.52
C ILE A 527 31.60 -24.40 9.83
N ILE A 528 30.46 -24.42 10.51
CA ILE A 528 29.19 -23.92 9.98
C ILE A 528 29.23 -22.40 9.73
N LEU A 529 29.81 -21.65 10.67
CA LEU A 529 29.93 -20.20 10.54
C LEU A 529 30.90 -19.81 9.43
N GLU A 530 32.00 -20.54 9.23
CA GLU A 530 32.92 -20.37 8.10
C GLU A 530 32.25 -20.71 6.76
N LYS A 531 31.36 -21.71 6.73
CA LYS A 531 30.53 -22.00 5.55
C LYS A 531 29.59 -20.83 5.24
N LEU A 532 28.89 -20.26 6.24
CA LEU A 532 28.02 -19.09 6.06
C LEU A 532 28.77 -17.89 5.52
N ILE A 533 29.94 -17.57 6.06
CA ILE A 533 30.79 -16.48 5.59
C ILE A 533 31.21 -16.70 4.12
N LYS A 534 31.58 -17.93 3.74
CA LYS A 534 31.89 -18.29 2.33
C LYS A 534 30.69 -18.15 1.40
N LEU A 535 29.47 -18.35 1.88
CA LEU A 535 28.21 -18.10 1.15
C LEU A 535 27.84 -16.61 1.08
N GLY A 536 28.70 -15.72 1.58
CA GLY A 536 28.47 -14.28 1.57
C GLY A 536 27.51 -13.80 2.67
N GLN A 537 27.23 -14.64 3.66
CA GLN A 537 26.41 -14.32 4.82
C GLN A 537 27.31 -13.86 5.98
N SER A 538 27.33 -12.57 6.26
CA SER A 538 28.21 -11.98 7.28
C SER A 538 27.54 -10.78 7.99
N ASP A 539 26.27 -10.93 8.37
CA ASP A 539 25.60 -9.92 9.19
C ASP A 539 26.21 -9.81 10.59
N ASN A 540 25.78 -8.82 11.36
CA ASN A 540 26.30 -8.57 12.70
C ASN A 540 26.09 -9.74 13.65
N PHE A 541 24.96 -10.48 13.51
CA PHE A 541 24.68 -11.64 14.36
C PHE A 541 25.65 -12.79 14.11
N ILE A 542 25.84 -13.16 12.83
CA ILE A 542 26.76 -14.21 12.40
C ILE A 542 28.18 -13.86 12.81
N THR A 543 28.60 -12.60 12.61
CA THR A 543 29.94 -12.13 12.97
C THR A 543 30.16 -12.19 14.47
N LYS A 544 29.18 -11.78 15.30
CA LYS A 544 29.27 -11.90 16.76
C LYS A 544 29.33 -13.34 17.22
N LEU A 545 28.50 -14.22 16.67
CA LEU A 545 28.51 -15.63 17.00
C LEU A 545 29.86 -16.28 16.63
N TYR A 546 30.42 -15.91 15.48
CA TYR A 546 31.73 -16.34 15.03
C TYR A 546 32.85 -15.91 15.99
N VAL A 547 32.87 -14.65 16.36
CA VAL A 547 33.85 -14.11 17.32
C VAL A 547 33.72 -14.79 18.67
N ASN A 548 32.52 -14.94 19.20
CA ASN A 548 32.29 -15.61 20.49
C ASN A 548 32.76 -17.07 20.44
N THR A 549 32.52 -17.77 19.31
CA THR A 549 32.99 -19.14 19.12
C THR A 549 34.53 -19.21 19.14
N LEU A 550 35.20 -18.27 18.45
CA LEU A 550 36.68 -18.17 18.45
C LEU A 550 37.23 -17.91 19.85
N ILE A 551 36.61 -16.99 20.62
CA ILE A 551 37.01 -16.69 22.01
C ILE A 551 36.89 -17.92 22.92
N ARG A 552 35.79 -18.69 22.79
CA ARG A 552 35.58 -19.92 23.56
C ARG A 552 36.62 -20.97 23.21
N ILE A 553 36.88 -21.24 21.95
CA ILE A 553 37.93 -22.17 21.52
C ILE A 553 39.30 -21.72 21.99
N ALA A 554 39.63 -20.43 21.86
CA ALA A 554 40.87 -19.85 22.31
C ALA A 554 41.06 -20.01 23.85
N SER A 555 40.01 -19.76 24.62
CA SER A 555 40.01 -19.85 26.07
C SER A 555 40.24 -21.30 26.55
N LEU A 556 39.61 -22.28 25.89
CA LEU A 556 39.73 -23.70 26.27
C LEU A 556 41.07 -24.30 25.87
N ASN A 557 41.64 -23.92 24.73
CA ASN A 557 42.91 -24.45 24.24
C ASN A 557 44.13 -23.60 24.63
N ASN A 558 43.91 -22.44 25.21
CA ASN A 558 44.93 -21.41 25.44
C ASN A 558 45.70 -21.05 24.15
N ASP A 559 44.98 -20.94 23.03
CA ASP A 559 45.55 -20.70 21.69
C ASP A 559 45.43 -19.22 21.27
N GLU A 560 46.54 -18.53 21.22
CA GLU A 560 46.62 -17.10 20.93
C GLU A 560 46.14 -16.76 19.50
N LYS A 561 46.29 -17.66 18.53
CA LYS A 561 45.88 -17.40 17.14
C LYS A 561 44.37 -17.19 17.02
N PHE A 562 43.57 -17.92 17.79
CA PHE A 562 42.11 -17.70 17.77
C PHE A 562 41.71 -16.38 18.43
N TYR A 563 42.44 -15.95 19.47
CA TYR A 563 42.24 -14.64 20.07
C TYR A 563 42.59 -13.52 19.10
N GLU A 564 43.70 -13.63 18.35
CA GLU A 564 44.07 -12.64 17.32
C GLU A 564 43.01 -12.53 16.24
N LYS A 565 42.53 -13.67 15.73
CA LYS A 565 41.48 -13.71 14.72
C LYS A 565 40.17 -13.09 15.25
N ALA A 566 39.77 -13.39 16.48
CA ALA A 566 38.60 -12.78 17.12
C ALA A 566 38.74 -11.26 17.26
N PHE A 567 39.91 -10.77 17.65
CA PHE A 567 40.19 -9.35 17.79
C PHE A 567 40.11 -8.60 16.46
N GLU A 568 40.64 -9.16 15.38
CA GLU A 568 40.56 -8.58 14.04
C GLU A 568 39.10 -8.39 13.60
N HIS A 569 38.28 -9.41 13.77
CA HIS A 569 36.85 -9.32 13.44
C HIS A 569 36.10 -8.33 14.34
N LEU A 570 36.37 -8.28 15.65
CA LEU A 570 35.78 -7.32 16.57
C LEU A 570 36.11 -5.87 16.20
N THR A 571 37.39 -5.59 15.89
CA THR A 571 37.80 -4.23 15.53
C THR A 571 37.22 -3.75 14.20
N THR A 572 36.89 -4.68 13.32
CA THR A 572 36.15 -4.37 12.09
C THR A 572 34.68 -4.13 12.39
N LEU A 573 34.06 -5.00 13.17
CA LEU A 573 32.63 -4.93 13.53
C LEU A 573 32.27 -3.64 14.26
N ILE A 574 33.11 -3.15 15.16
CA ILE A 574 32.86 -1.93 15.94
C ILE A 574 32.72 -0.68 15.03
N LYS A 575 33.33 -0.69 13.84
CA LYS A 575 33.20 0.43 12.88
C LYS A 575 31.79 0.57 12.34
N ASP A 576 31.08 -0.57 12.16
CA ASP A 576 29.76 -0.65 11.60
C ASP A 576 28.67 -0.78 12.67
N ASP A 577 29.03 -1.40 13.81
CA ASP A 577 28.14 -1.58 14.99
C ASP A 577 28.84 -1.17 16.29
N PRO A 578 28.67 0.09 16.76
CA PRO A 578 29.27 0.57 17.99
C PRO A 578 28.89 -0.25 19.25
N TYR A 579 27.76 -0.96 19.23
CA TYR A 579 27.35 -1.85 20.33
C TYR A 579 28.31 -3.04 20.50
N ALA A 580 29.07 -3.42 19.46
CA ALA A 580 30.11 -4.44 19.56
C ALA A 580 31.29 -4.03 20.46
N THR A 581 31.35 -2.76 20.94
CA THR A 581 32.27 -2.33 21.99
C THR A 581 32.08 -3.13 23.28
N TYR A 582 30.86 -3.57 23.56
CA TYR A 582 30.58 -4.48 24.68
C TYR A 582 31.25 -5.84 24.49
N ASP A 583 31.16 -6.42 23.30
CA ASP A 583 31.81 -7.70 22.95
C ASP A 583 33.35 -7.59 23.08
N LEU A 584 33.91 -6.41 22.77
CA LEU A 584 35.34 -6.16 22.96
C LEU A 584 35.72 -6.07 24.46
N ALA A 585 34.86 -5.53 25.31
CA ALA A 585 35.07 -5.52 26.74
C ALA A 585 35.04 -6.97 27.31
N CYS A 586 34.11 -7.80 26.85
CA CYS A 586 34.05 -9.23 27.18
C CYS A 586 35.31 -9.98 26.75
N TYR A 587 35.78 -9.73 25.50
CA TYR A 587 37.03 -10.27 25.01
C TYR A 587 38.24 -9.98 25.95
N TYR A 588 38.37 -8.72 26.38
CA TYR A 588 39.45 -8.37 27.31
C TYR A 588 39.27 -8.96 28.72
N SER A 589 38.04 -9.10 29.19
CA SER A 589 37.74 -9.78 30.46
C SER A 589 38.17 -11.27 30.46
N VAL A 590 37.81 -12.00 29.40
CA VAL A 590 38.19 -13.40 29.18
C VAL A 590 39.71 -13.54 29.15
N ARG A 591 40.42 -12.61 28.51
CA ARG A 591 41.88 -12.55 28.47
C ARG A 591 42.54 -12.04 29.75
N LYS A 592 41.78 -11.78 30.81
CA LYS A 592 42.24 -11.21 32.09
C LYS A 592 43.01 -9.88 31.95
N ARG A 593 42.64 -9.09 30.91
CA ARG A 593 43.18 -7.71 30.65
C ARG A 593 42.21 -6.69 31.27
N PHE A 594 42.13 -6.67 32.62
CA PHE A 594 41.08 -5.97 33.37
C PHE A 594 41.02 -4.47 33.15
N GLU A 595 42.17 -3.80 32.99
CA GLU A 595 42.18 -2.35 32.70
C GLU A 595 41.57 -2.00 31.33
N LEU A 596 41.78 -2.86 30.32
CA LEU A 596 41.15 -2.67 29.00
C LEU A 596 39.66 -3.02 29.06
N ALA A 597 39.29 -4.10 29.76
CA ALA A 597 37.89 -4.45 29.97
C ALA A 597 37.13 -3.31 30.67
N LYS A 598 37.73 -2.72 31.74
CA LYS A 598 37.22 -1.54 32.44
C LYS A 598 37.00 -0.36 31.49
N LYS A 599 38.03 -0.01 30.71
CA LYS A 599 37.95 1.08 29.76
C LYS A 599 36.76 0.97 28.82
N TYR A 600 36.58 -0.20 28.18
CA TYR A 600 35.51 -0.41 27.21
C TYR A 600 34.14 -0.56 27.85
N LEU A 601 33.99 -1.14 29.05
CA LEU A 601 32.72 -1.17 29.77
C LEU A 601 32.25 0.24 30.21
N LEU A 602 33.17 1.08 30.67
CA LEU A 602 32.87 2.45 31.03
C LEU A 602 32.53 3.29 29.77
N ASP A 603 33.19 3.03 28.64
CA ASP A 603 32.85 3.63 27.35
C ASP A 603 31.41 3.21 26.90
N CYS A 604 31.07 1.95 27.06
CA CYS A 604 29.69 1.46 26.81
C CYS A 604 28.65 2.13 27.73
N GLU A 605 28.98 2.34 29.04
CA GLU A 605 28.08 3.03 29.98
C GLU A 605 27.86 4.47 29.54
N LEU A 606 28.94 5.18 29.15
CA LEU A 606 28.92 6.59 28.74
C LEU A 606 28.11 6.82 27.47
N ASN A 607 28.28 5.95 26.47
CA ASN A 607 27.70 6.11 25.14
C ASN A 607 26.37 5.34 24.94
N GLY A 608 25.90 4.63 25.97
CA GLY A 608 24.64 3.87 25.90
C GLY A 608 24.74 2.59 25.08
N TYR A 609 25.91 1.98 24.93
CA TYR A 609 26.14 0.73 24.18
C TYR A 609 26.00 -0.53 25.05
N LEU A 610 25.61 -0.40 26.32
CA LEU A 610 25.31 -1.53 27.16
C LEU A 610 24.02 -2.25 26.72
N PRO A 611 23.92 -3.57 26.95
CA PRO A 611 22.68 -4.34 26.70
C PRO A 611 21.46 -3.72 27.41
N LYS A 612 20.27 -3.84 26.83
CA LYS A 612 19.02 -3.21 27.32
C LYS A 612 18.66 -3.56 28.78
N SER A 613 19.03 -4.75 29.26
CA SER A 613 18.86 -5.19 30.66
C SER A 613 20.12 -4.98 31.50
N GLY A 614 20.82 -3.88 31.29
CA GLY A 614 22.06 -3.40 31.86
C GLY A 614 22.60 -4.20 33.05
N HIS A 615 22.11 -3.90 34.27
CA HIS A 615 22.57 -4.59 35.49
C HIS A 615 22.43 -6.11 35.44
N ASN A 616 21.22 -6.62 35.09
CA ASN A 616 20.97 -8.06 35.09
C ASN A 616 21.80 -8.80 34.02
N HIS A 617 22.06 -8.16 32.89
CA HIS A 617 22.87 -8.74 31.84
C HIS A 617 24.32 -8.89 32.29
N LEU A 618 24.94 -7.80 32.80
CA LEU A 618 26.34 -7.82 33.23
C LEU A 618 26.60 -8.77 34.39
N VAL A 619 25.64 -8.91 35.31
CA VAL A 619 25.77 -9.85 36.46
C VAL A 619 25.81 -11.29 35.99
N ASN A 620 25.03 -11.63 34.95
CA ASN A 620 24.86 -12.98 34.46
C ASN A 620 25.76 -13.34 33.29
N ASP A 621 26.50 -12.38 32.74
CA ASP A 621 27.41 -12.62 31.63
C ASP A 621 28.66 -13.39 32.11
N GLU A 622 28.83 -14.61 31.60
CA GLU A 622 29.95 -15.48 31.95
C GLU A 622 31.30 -14.88 31.52
N ASP A 623 31.35 -14.12 30.44
CA ASP A 623 32.58 -13.49 29.95
C ASP A 623 33.08 -12.39 30.89
N LEU A 624 32.21 -11.83 31.72
CA LEU A 624 32.55 -10.86 32.75
C LEU A 624 32.81 -11.48 34.11
N SER A 625 32.74 -12.80 34.24
CA SER A 625 32.91 -13.51 35.50
C SER A 625 34.24 -13.23 36.20
N ASN A 626 35.30 -12.98 35.42
CA ASN A 626 36.62 -12.62 35.93
C ASN A 626 36.68 -11.24 36.59
N LEU A 627 35.67 -10.37 36.35
CA LEU A 627 35.59 -9.01 36.89
C LEU A 627 34.81 -8.92 38.20
N LYS A 628 34.15 -9.98 38.63
CA LYS A 628 33.27 -9.96 39.82
C LYS A 628 33.97 -9.56 41.12
N ASN A 629 35.28 -9.73 41.23
CA ASN A 629 36.09 -9.33 42.38
C ASN A 629 36.69 -7.92 42.23
N GLU A 630 36.49 -7.24 41.11
CA GLU A 630 37.00 -5.91 40.87
C GLU A 630 36.06 -4.86 41.49
N GLN A 631 36.57 -3.99 42.36
CA GLN A 631 35.77 -2.97 43.06
C GLN A 631 35.04 -2.04 42.06
N TRP A 632 35.72 -1.59 41.00
CA TRP A 632 35.13 -0.72 40.00
C TRP A 632 33.95 -1.37 39.25
N PHE A 633 33.98 -2.69 39.06
CA PHE A 633 32.90 -3.43 38.41
C PHE A 633 31.67 -3.50 39.33
N THR A 634 31.86 -3.71 40.63
CA THR A 634 30.79 -3.63 41.62
C THR A 634 30.15 -2.25 41.64
N GLU A 635 30.95 -1.18 41.63
CA GLU A 635 30.47 0.21 41.56
C GLU A 635 29.68 0.49 40.25
N LEU A 636 30.12 -0.08 39.12
CA LEU A 636 29.36 0.00 37.84
C LEU A 636 27.99 -0.67 37.97
N LEU A 637 27.93 -1.87 38.52
CA LEU A 637 26.68 -2.61 38.74
C LEU A 637 25.71 -1.87 39.65
N GLU A 638 26.19 -1.22 40.72
CA GLU A 638 25.37 -0.41 41.62
C GLU A 638 24.77 0.79 40.89
N ARG A 639 25.55 1.52 40.06
CA ARG A 639 25.05 2.65 39.25
C ARG A 639 23.96 2.20 38.25
N LEU A 640 24.17 1.08 37.58
CA LEU A 640 23.20 0.54 36.63
C LEU A 640 21.90 0.13 37.32
N LYS A 641 22.00 -0.51 38.51
CA LYS A 641 20.84 -0.89 39.31
C LYS A 641 20.01 0.32 39.75
N ALA A 642 20.67 1.41 40.17
CA ALA A 642 20.00 2.66 40.52
C ALA A 642 19.26 3.27 39.33
N LYS A 643 19.89 3.36 38.15
CA LYS A 643 19.25 3.84 36.92
C LYS A 643 18.02 3.02 36.50
N GLU A 644 18.07 1.70 36.63
CA GLU A 644 16.93 0.81 36.32
C GLU A 644 15.78 1.01 37.29
N GLN A 645 16.04 1.33 38.56
CA GLN A 645 15.02 1.63 39.56
C GLN A 645 14.34 2.97 39.29
N GLU A 646 15.10 4.00 38.94
CA GLU A 646 14.59 5.33 38.58
C GLU A 646 13.68 5.27 37.34
N SER A 647 14.05 4.49 36.32
CA SER A 647 13.28 4.33 35.10
C SER A 647 11.96 3.55 35.26
N LYS A 648 11.78 2.81 36.36
CA LYS A 648 10.53 2.11 36.72
C LYS A 648 9.55 2.96 37.51
N VAL A 649 10.02 4.09 38.08
CA VAL A 649 9.22 5.00 38.91
C VAL A 649 8.75 6.22 38.10
N ALA A 650 9.40 6.55 36.98
CA ALA A 650 8.99 7.57 36.02
C ALA A 650 8.08 6.97 34.93
#